data_0835bbfc63d4dd3af385c9df984bb925
#
_entry.id   0835bbfc63d4dd3af385c9df984bb925
#
_cell.length_a   1.000
_cell.length_b   1.000
_cell.length_c   1.000
_cell.angle_alpha   90.00
_cell.angle_beta   90.00
_cell.angle_gamma   90.00
#
_symmetry.space_group_name_H-M   'P 1'
#
loop_
_entity.id
_entity.type
_entity.pdbx_description
1 polymer ?
#
loop_
_entity_poly.entity_id
_entity_poly.type
_entity_poly.pdbx_seq_one_letter_code
_entity_poly.pdbx_strand_id
1 'polypeptide(L)'
;MYKRQTKFACPESGFTIEEIEPRLFSFNSPYGACEECEGIGVKLNVDPKLVVPNEKKSIADGAIEPWSKSSSMYYAQTLASLAKHYGFSLDEKWSKLSKKIKDVILFGSDDEEIKFTYDDGYEKYSHKKTFEGVVNNLERRYLETDSDWKREEIAQYQSDTKCERCNGQRLKDEALCVKINELNISEVTEKSIYDAKEWFRSLNNNLDKRQLKIAQHILKEINERLDFLLNVGLDYLTLSRESGTLSGGEAQRIRLASQIGSGLTGVLYVLDEPSIGLHQKDNVKLIDALKRLRDLGNTVIVVEHDTETMENADHIIDLGPEAGNKGGQVVAQGCYEEILKNNDSITGRYLSNKSFIPIPKNRRLAKNGRFLEINGASGNNLNNVNLKIPLGSFTCVTGVSGSGKSTLVLQTLYNALNLTLNNNKSRKIPQPFRGFKGIELIDKVIDIDQSPIGRTPRSNPATYTGAFGPIRDWFTNLPESKSRGYKPGRFSFNVKGGRCEACEGDGVITYEMHFLPDVYITCDDCKGTRYNRETLEIKFKDKSIADVLNMTVDEGCEYFENISNIKTKLLTLKKVGLGYIKIGQQATTLSGGEAQRIKLAKELSKRSTGRTMYILDEPTTGLHQHDIKKLLEILHTFVATGNSVVVIEHNLDVIKTADYIIDMGPEGGVKGGNIIAEGKPEDVAKVDGSYTGKFLKPLLNTKFKKTA
;
A
#
# COMPACT_ATOMS: atom_id res chain seq x y z
N MET A 1 57.25 22.22 -14.84
CA MET A 1 55.82 21.99 -15.14
C MET A 1 55.07 22.03 -13.83
N TYR A 2 54.58 23.18 -13.39
CA TYR A 2 53.84 23.33 -12.14
C TYR A 2 52.38 22.85 -12.36
N LYS A 3 52.02 21.69 -11.79
CA LYS A 3 50.62 21.30 -11.62
C LYS A 3 50.00 22.33 -10.64
N ARG A 4 49.24 23.29 -11.15
CA ARG A 4 48.31 24.07 -10.31
C ARG A 4 47.26 23.11 -9.80
N GLN A 5 47.42 22.68 -8.57
CA GLN A 5 46.31 22.09 -7.84
C GLN A 5 45.31 23.20 -7.49
N THR A 6 44.26 23.33 -8.27
CA THR A 6 43.12 24.17 -7.94
C THR A 6 42.23 23.44 -6.95
N LYS A 7 42.66 23.36 -5.69
CA LYS A 7 41.77 22.97 -4.59
C LYS A 7 41.03 24.24 -4.15
N PHE A 8 39.69 24.15 -4.08
CA PHE A 8 38.88 25.19 -3.45
C PHE A 8 39.02 25.01 -1.93
N ALA A 9 39.77 25.89 -1.29
CA ALA A 9 40.01 25.81 0.16
C ALA A 9 39.61 27.14 0.81
N CYS A 10 38.89 27.06 1.93
CA CYS A 10 38.60 28.21 2.77
C CYS A 10 39.79 28.41 3.74
N PRO A 11 40.50 29.54 3.69
CA PRO A 11 41.67 29.76 4.55
C PRO A 11 41.32 29.94 6.02
N GLU A 12 40.07 30.28 6.36
CA GLU A 12 39.62 30.50 7.73
C GLU A 12 39.18 29.21 8.42
N SER A 13 38.40 28.36 7.72
CA SER A 13 37.83 27.13 8.28
C SER A 13 38.64 25.86 7.97
N GLY A 14 39.58 25.94 7.02
CA GLY A 14 40.31 24.76 6.51
C GLY A 14 39.47 23.84 5.62
N PHE A 15 38.19 24.19 5.37
CA PHE A 15 37.29 23.40 4.54
C PHE A 15 37.79 23.39 3.09
N THR A 16 37.86 22.21 2.47
CA THR A 16 38.46 22.03 1.14
C THR A 16 37.56 21.16 0.26
N ILE A 17 37.28 21.64 -0.95
CA ILE A 17 36.63 20.84 -2.01
C ILE A 17 37.72 20.40 -2.99
N GLU A 18 37.92 19.09 -3.19
CA GLU A 18 39.03 18.58 -4.02
C GLU A 18 38.78 18.85 -5.50
N GLU A 19 37.60 18.49 -6.02
CA GLU A 19 37.22 18.68 -7.43
C GLU A 19 35.70 18.78 -7.55
N ILE A 20 35.21 19.73 -8.34
CA ILE A 20 33.78 19.90 -8.58
C ILE A 20 33.43 19.13 -9.86
N GLU A 21 32.97 17.88 -9.69
CA GLU A 21 32.53 17.00 -10.77
C GLU A 21 31.05 16.64 -10.60
N PRO A 22 30.33 16.22 -11.66
CA PRO A 22 28.94 15.82 -11.57
C PRO A 22 28.65 14.74 -10.51
N ARG A 23 29.58 13.80 -10.28
CA ARG A 23 29.47 12.74 -9.28
C ARG A 23 29.43 13.25 -7.83
N LEU A 24 29.95 14.47 -7.57
CA LEU A 24 29.85 15.12 -6.25
C LEU A 24 28.41 15.46 -5.88
N PHE A 25 27.54 15.69 -6.85
CA PHE A 25 26.12 16.04 -6.65
C PHE A 25 25.20 14.83 -6.71
N SER A 26 25.72 13.62 -6.78
CA SER A 26 24.95 12.38 -6.82
C SER A 26 24.95 11.70 -5.47
N PHE A 27 23.79 11.52 -4.86
CA PHE A 27 23.63 10.73 -3.62
C PHE A 27 23.77 9.21 -3.85
N ASN A 28 23.81 8.74 -5.12
CA ASN A 28 24.10 7.36 -5.48
C ASN A 28 25.61 7.12 -5.71
N SER A 29 26.43 8.16 -5.62
CA SER A 29 27.88 8.06 -5.76
C SER A 29 28.56 8.23 -4.40
N PRO A 30 29.50 7.35 -4.01
CA PRO A 30 30.27 7.50 -2.76
C PRO A 30 31.00 8.85 -2.62
N TYR A 31 31.25 9.53 -3.74
CA TYR A 31 31.87 10.86 -3.75
C TYR A 31 30.97 11.94 -3.20
N GLY A 32 29.67 11.91 -3.52
CA GLY A 32 28.69 12.92 -3.13
C GLY A 32 27.78 12.50 -1.99
N ALA A 33 27.59 11.20 -1.78
CA ALA A 33 26.71 10.66 -0.75
C ALA A 33 27.21 11.01 0.66
N CYS A 34 26.29 11.34 1.55
CA CYS A 34 26.57 11.47 2.98
C CYS A 34 27.18 10.15 3.49
N GLU A 35 28.32 10.20 4.16
CA GLU A 35 29.08 9.02 4.61
C GLU A 35 28.31 8.22 5.69
N GLU A 36 27.45 8.86 6.44
CA GLU A 36 26.75 8.24 7.55
C GLU A 36 25.49 7.48 7.12
N CYS A 37 24.73 8.00 6.13
CA CYS A 37 23.54 7.36 5.61
C CYS A 37 23.71 6.84 4.17
N GLU A 38 24.91 6.87 3.63
CA GLU A 38 25.25 6.39 2.27
C GLU A 38 24.31 6.95 1.18
N GLY A 39 23.85 8.19 1.37
CA GLY A 39 22.95 8.87 0.43
C GLY A 39 21.48 8.55 0.57
N ILE A 40 21.07 7.74 1.55
CA ILE A 40 19.64 7.40 1.79
C ILE A 40 18.91 8.58 2.43
N GLY A 41 19.58 9.39 3.27
CA GLY A 41 19.00 10.55 3.97
C GLY A 41 18.31 10.22 5.28
N VAL A 42 18.00 8.94 5.50
CA VAL A 42 17.41 8.42 6.73
C VAL A 42 18.24 7.28 7.28
N LYS A 43 18.12 7.02 8.57
CA LYS A 43 18.64 5.82 9.22
C LYS A 43 17.49 4.99 9.75
N LEU A 44 17.53 3.71 9.45
CA LEU A 44 16.65 2.71 10.05
C LEU A 44 17.22 2.35 11.41
N ASN A 45 16.72 2.98 12.46
CA ASN A 45 17.10 2.70 13.83
C ASN A 45 15.93 1.99 14.54
N VAL A 46 16.26 1.10 15.48
CA VAL A 46 15.24 0.50 16.34
C VAL A 46 14.66 1.59 17.27
N ASP A 47 13.36 1.84 17.14
CA ASP A 47 12.67 2.87 17.90
C ASP A 47 12.26 2.34 19.29
N PRO A 48 12.78 2.90 20.38
CA PRO A 48 12.39 2.52 21.74
C PRO A 48 10.87 2.54 21.98
N LYS A 49 10.13 3.43 21.31
CA LYS A 49 8.67 3.50 21.42
C LYS A 49 7.96 2.31 20.75
N LEU A 50 8.57 1.74 19.71
CA LEU A 50 8.08 0.53 19.07
C LEU A 50 8.47 -0.72 19.85
N VAL A 51 9.61 -0.68 20.54
CA VAL A 51 10.05 -1.75 21.45
C VAL A 51 9.15 -1.83 22.69
N VAL A 52 8.75 -0.68 23.24
CA VAL A 52 7.84 -0.55 24.39
C VAL A 52 6.61 0.28 24.02
N PRO A 53 5.66 -0.30 23.25
CA PRO A 53 4.51 0.45 22.73
C PRO A 53 3.48 0.79 23.82
N ASN A 54 3.50 0.13 24.96
CA ASN A 54 2.56 0.37 26.06
C ASN A 54 3.25 0.48 27.41
N GLU A 55 3.54 1.69 27.81
CA GLU A 55 4.18 1.99 29.10
C GLU A 55 3.32 1.67 30.34
N LYS A 56 2.03 1.38 30.16
CA LYS A 56 1.14 0.98 31.27
C LYS A 56 1.29 -0.48 31.67
N LYS A 57 1.95 -1.28 30.83
CA LYS A 57 2.28 -2.68 31.13
C LYS A 57 3.53 -2.78 31.99
N SER A 58 3.63 -3.88 32.74
CA SER A 58 4.85 -4.31 33.40
C SER A 58 5.73 -5.12 32.43
N ILE A 59 7.00 -5.33 32.79
CA ILE A 59 7.91 -6.19 32.01
C ILE A 59 7.37 -7.64 32.01
N ALA A 60 6.85 -8.10 33.15
CA ALA A 60 6.22 -9.42 33.27
C ALA A 60 4.98 -9.57 32.37
N ASP A 61 4.18 -8.49 32.19
CA ASP A 61 3.03 -8.46 31.28
C ASP A 61 3.42 -8.24 29.82
N GLY A 62 4.71 -8.21 29.49
CA GLY A 62 5.23 -8.05 28.15
C GLY A 62 5.28 -6.61 27.66
N ALA A 63 5.75 -5.67 28.48
CA ALA A 63 6.02 -4.30 28.05
C ALA A 63 7.06 -4.25 26.93
N ILE A 64 8.10 -5.11 26.99
CA ILE A 64 9.13 -5.24 25.95
C ILE A 64 8.62 -6.22 24.89
N GLU A 65 7.98 -5.69 23.86
CA GLU A 65 7.23 -6.50 22.89
C GLU A 65 8.08 -7.53 22.11
N PRO A 66 9.28 -7.20 21.59
CA PRO A 66 10.08 -8.16 20.83
C PRO A 66 10.51 -9.38 21.65
N TRP A 67 10.72 -9.22 22.95
CA TRP A 67 11.12 -10.32 23.83
C TRP A 67 9.95 -11.07 24.47
N SER A 68 8.80 -10.43 24.62
CA SER A 68 7.59 -11.04 25.18
C SER A 68 6.98 -12.12 24.28
N LYS A 69 7.23 -12.06 22.97
CA LYS A 69 6.76 -13.03 21.98
C LYS A 69 7.70 -14.23 21.80
N SER A 70 8.89 -14.16 22.39
CA SER A 70 9.87 -15.24 22.28
C SER A 70 9.47 -16.38 23.20
N SER A 71 9.45 -17.61 22.69
CA SER A 71 9.31 -18.83 23.48
C SER A 71 10.56 -19.17 24.29
N SER A 72 11.65 -18.43 24.11
CA SER A 72 12.93 -18.67 24.80
C SER A 72 12.90 -18.13 26.24
N MET A 73 13.17 -18.99 27.19
CA MET A 73 13.36 -18.61 28.61
C MET A 73 14.56 -17.69 28.83
N TYR A 74 15.49 -17.63 27.88
CA TYR A 74 16.68 -16.81 27.94
C TYR A 74 16.39 -15.34 28.24
N TYR A 75 15.47 -14.72 27.51
CA TYR A 75 15.15 -13.30 27.71
C TYR A 75 14.49 -13.02 29.04
N ALA A 76 13.61 -13.91 29.51
CA ALA A 76 12.96 -13.79 30.80
C ALA A 76 13.99 -13.86 31.95
N GLN A 77 14.94 -14.80 31.87
CA GLN A 77 16.02 -14.96 32.87
C GLN A 77 17.04 -13.80 32.82
N THR A 78 17.29 -13.25 31.63
CA THR A 78 18.12 -12.05 31.46
C THR A 78 17.49 -10.87 32.19
N LEU A 79 16.20 -10.61 31.97
CA LEU A 79 15.48 -9.51 32.62
C LEU A 79 15.35 -9.71 34.14
N ALA A 80 15.18 -10.97 34.61
CA ALA A 80 15.17 -11.28 36.04
C ALA A 80 16.55 -11.01 36.70
N SER A 81 17.65 -11.27 36.00
CA SER A 81 19.00 -10.96 36.48
C SER A 81 19.27 -9.47 36.58
N LEU A 82 18.77 -8.70 35.58
CA LEU A 82 18.82 -7.21 35.59
C LEU A 82 17.98 -6.66 36.75
N ALA A 83 16.76 -7.16 36.94
CA ALA A 83 15.89 -6.74 38.02
C ALA A 83 16.52 -6.92 39.41
N LYS A 84 17.20 -8.05 39.58
CA LYS A 84 17.94 -8.38 40.82
C LYS A 84 19.14 -7.44 41.02
N HIS A 85 19.88 -7.11 39.94
CA HIS A 85 21.08 -6.28 40.02
C HIS A 85 20.73 -4.83 40.32
N TYR A 86 19.73 -4.24 39.63
CA TYR A 86 19.34 -2.84 39.78
C TYR A 86 18.24 -2.61 40.83
N GLY A 87 17.70 -3.67 41.44
CA GLY A 87 16.73 -3.55 42.55
C GLY A 87 15.33 -3.08 42.12
N PHE A 88 14.84 -3.48 40.95
CA PHE A 88 13.48 -3.17 40.51
C PHE A 88 12.62 -4.44 40.36
N SER A 89 11.29 -4.27 40.39
CA SER A 89 10.36 -5.40 40.17
C SER A 89 9.95 -5.53 38.69
N LEU A 90 9.90 -6.75 38.18
CA LEU A 90 9.38 -7.05 36.83
C LEU A 90 7.87 -6.78 36.71
N ASP A 91 7.14 -6.79 37.84
CA ASP A 91 5.70 -6.51 37.91
C ASP A 91 5.38 -5.01 37.95
N GLU A 92 6.42 -4.17 38.14
CA GLU A 92 6.25 -2.73 38.12
C GLU A 92 5.96 -2.21 36.68
N LYS A 93 4.99 -1.30 36.57
CA LYS A 93 4.66 -0.70 35.26
C LYS A 93 5.86 0.04 34.68
N TRP A 94 6.11 -0.13 33.39
CA TRP A 94 7.20 0.55 32.68
C TRP A 94 7.23 2.06 32.93
N SER A 95 6.06 2.72 32.95
CA SER A 95 5.94 4.16 33.19
C SER A 95 6.52 4.59 34.55
N LYS A 96 6.54 3.71 35.56
CA LYS A 96 7.02 4.00 36.91
C LYS A 96 8.51 3.73 37.10
N LEU A 97 9.14 2.95 36.25
CA LEU A 97 10.57 2.69 36.30
C LEU A 97 11.37 3.98 36.12
N SER A 98 12.49 4.10 36.84
CA SER A 98 13.38 5.24 36.70
C SER A 98 13.99 5.35 35.31
N LYS A 99 14.35 6.54 34.86
CA LYS A 99 14.97 6.76 33.56
C LYS A 99 16.23 5.91 33.41
N LYS A 100 17.08 5.84 34.43
CA LYS A 100 18.31 5.02 34.40
C LYS A 100 18.01 3.54 34.12
N ILE A 101 16.99 2.95 34.75
CA ILE A 101 16.62 1.54 34.55
C ILE A 101 16.10 1.34 33.12
N LYS A 102 15.26 2.27 32.62
CA LYS A 102 14.75 2.25 31.24
C LYS A 102 15.89 2.29 30.21
N ASP A 103 16.83 3.21 30.43
CA ASP A 103 17.99 3.39 29.54
C ASP A 103 18.88 2.13 29.53
N VAL A 104 19.17 1.55 30.69
CA VAL A 104 19.92 0.28 30.77
C VAL A 104 19.19 -0.86 30.04
N ILE A 105 17.91 -1.03 30.24
CA ILE A 105 17.14 -2.09 29.57
C ILE A 105 17.14 -1.89 28.05
N LEU A 106 16.99 -0.66 27.57
CA LEU A 106 16.92 -0.36 26.14
C LEU A 106 18.30 -0.36 25.47
N PHE A 107 19.27 0.32 26.05
CA PHE A 107 20.54 0.61 25.37
C PHE A 107 21.73 -0.15 25.94
N GLY A 108 21.61 -0.74 27.15
CA GLY A 108 22.67 -1.55 27.73
C GLY A 108 23.27 -0.98 29.02
N SER A 109 24.22 -1.72 29.60
CA SER A 109 24.89 -1.38 30.85
C SER A 109 26.25 -0.72 30.64
N ASP A 110 26.58 -0.28 29.42
CA ASP A 110 27.90 0.19 29.02
C ASP A 110 29.01 -0.77 29.51
N ASP A 111 29.98 -0.29 30.32
CA ASP A 111 31.10 -1.10 30.86
C ASP A 111 30.72 -1.83 32.16
N GLU A 112 29.50 -1.68 32.70
CA GLU A 112 29.08 -2.30 33.96
C GLU A 112 28.81 -3.80 33.75
N GLU A 113 29.61 -4.66 34.40
CA GLU A 113 29.42 -6.10 34.37
C GLU A 113 28.32 -6.56 35.32
N ILE A 114 27.35 -7.28 34.79
CA ILE A 114 26.19 -7.81 35.51
C ILE A 114 26.32 -9.34 35.60
N LYS A 115 25.99 -9.91 36.75
CA LYS A 115 25.93 -11.36 36.94
C LYS A 115 24.60 -11.89 36.42
N PHE A 116 24.62 -12.55 35.26
CA PHE A 116 23.48 -13.26 34.71
C PHE A 116 23.46 -14.70 35.19
N THR A 117 22.29 -15.18 35.54
CA THR A 117 22.06 -16.57 35.95
C THR A 117 21.02 -17.21 35.04
N TYR A 118 21.37 -18.30 34.43
CA TYR A 118 20.55 -19.06 33.51
C TYR A 118 20.30 -20.46 34.06
N ASP A 119 19.08 -20.97 33.86
CA ASP A 119 18.63 -22.30 34.25
C ASP A 119 18.02 -22.96 32.99
N ASP A 120 18.65 -24.01 32.49
CA ASP A 120 18.18 -24.73 31.32
C ASP A 120 17.28 -25.96 31.67
N GLY A 121 16.98 -26.12 32.98
CA GLY A 121 16.21 -27.25 33.54
C GLY A 121 17.08 -28.41 33.96
N TYR A 122 18.38 -28.44 33.64
CA TYR A 122 19.36 -29.46 34.04
C TYR A 122 20.45 -28.88 34.92
N GLU A 123 21.00 -27.72 34.51
CA GLU A 123 22.10 -27.08 35.24
C GLU A 123 21.85 -25.56 35.37
N LYS A 124 22.32 -24.99 36.50
CA LYS A 124 22.37 -23.53 36.72
C LYS A 124 23.78 -23.01 36.50
N TYR A 125 23.94 -22.13 35.53
CA TYR A 125 25.22 -21.49 35.27
C TYR A 125 25.10 -19.96 35.36
N SER A 126 26.18 -19.32 35.74
CA SER A 126 26.21 -17.87 35.84
C SER A 126 27.46 -17.29 35.21
N HIS A 127 27.28 -16.21 34.45
CA HIS A 127 28.37 -15.47 33.83
C HIS A 127 28.29 -13.99 34.23
N LYS A 128 29.44 -13.34 34.38
CA LYS A 128 29.53 -11.90 34.44
C LYS A 128 29.80 -11.37 33.03
N LYS A 129 28.99 -10.48 32.56
CA LYS A 129 29.14 -9.80 31.28
C LYS A 129 28.39 -8.48 31.29
N THR A 130 28.75 -7.58 30.38
CA THR A 130 27.97 -6.37 30.09
C THR A 130 26.64 -6.74 29.45
N PHE A 131 25.65 -5.92 29.67
CA PHE A 131 24.34 -6.09 29.04
C PHE A 131 24.26 -5.25 27.77
N GLU A 132 23.99 -5.87 26.67
CA GLU A 132 23.93 -5.23 25.33
C GLU A 132 22.78 -4.22 25.18
N GLY A 133 21.65 -4.42 25.89
CA GLY A 133 20.40 -3.69 25.67
C GLY A 133 19.51 -4.29 24.59
N VAL A 134 18.20 -4.01 24.69
CA VAL A 134 17.21 -4.57 23.75
C VAL A 134 17.35 -3.96 22.36
N VAL A 135 17.59 -2.65 22.27
CA VAL A 135 17.75 -1.93 20.99
C VAL A 135 18.97 -2.44 20.26
N ASN A 136 20.13 -2.43 20.89
CA ASN A 136 21.39 -2.88 20.27
C ASN A 136 21.33 -4.36 19.89
N ASN A 137 20.68 -5.21 20.71
CA ASN A 137 20.45 -6.62 20.39
C ASN A 137 19.61 -6.80 19.11
N LEU A 138 18.56 -6.00 18.94
CA LEU A 138 17.73 -6.07 17.74
C LEU A 138 18.49 -5.56 16.50
N GLU A 139 19.24 -4.47 16.61
CA GLU A 139 20.07 -3.93 15.53
C GLU A 139 21.13 -4.93 15.07
N ARG A 140 21.89 -5.49 15.99
CA ARG A 140 22.88 -6.53 15.67
C ARG A 140 22.23 -7.74 15.01
N ARG A 141 21.12 -8.25 15.55
CA ARG A 141 20.39 -9.38 14.97
C ARG A 141 19.83 -9.10 13.59
N TYR A 142 19.44 -7.88 13.31
CA TYR A 142 18.99 -7.45 11.98
C TYR A 142 20.10 -7.55 10.95
N LEU A 143 21.32 -7.17 11.33
CA LEU A 143 22.51 -7.23 10.47
C LEU A 143 23.04 -8.65 10.28
N GLU A 144 23.05 -9.46 11.35
CA GLU A 144 23.63 -10.79 11.35
C GLU A 144 22.73 -11.91 10.81
N THR A 145 21.42 -11.67 10.66
CA THR A 145 20.50 -12.74 10.23
C THR A 145 20.48 -12.91 8.72
N ASP A 146 20.57 -14.16 8.26
CA ASP A 146 20.38 -14.53 6.84
C ASP A 146 18.89 -14.80 6.50
N SER A 147 18.00 -14.79 7.50
CA SER A 147 16.60 -15.10 7.32
C SER A 147 15.78 -13.86 7.07
N ASP A 148 15.21 -13.72 5.88
CA ASP A 148 14.31 -12.60 5.51
C ASP A 148 13.12 -12.47 6.44
N TRP A 149 12.54 -13.58 6.89
CA TRP A 149 11.45 -13.57 7.87
C TRP A 149 11.87 -12.93 9.20
N LYS A 150 13.08 -13.24 9.69
CA LYS A 150 13.61 -12.63 10.93
C LYS A 150 13.94 -11.16 10.72
N ARG A 151 14.47 -10.78 9.55
CA ARG A 151 14.67 -9.37 9.20
C ARG A 151 13.34 -8.61 9.20
N GLU A 152 12.30 -9.15 8.58
CA GLU A 152 10.96 -8.56 8.60
C GLU A 152 10.38 -8.47 10.02
N GLU A 153 10.61 -9.49 10.84
CA GLU A 153 10.18 -9.48 12.25
C GLU A 153 10.86 -8.36 13.03
N ILE A 154 12.13 -8.09 12.80
CA ILE A 154 12.89 -7.03 13.48
C ILE A 154 12.58 -5.66 12.87
N ALA A 155 12.44 -5.56 11.54
CA ALA A 155 12.14 -4.32 10.83
C ALA A 155 10.86 -3.63 11.33
N GLN A 156 9.90 -4.38 11.86
CA GLN A 156 8.68 -3.81 12.43
C GLN A 156 8.92 -2.98 13.72
N TYR A 157 10.10 -3.06 14.32
CA TYR A 157 10.53 -2.25 15.47
C TYR A 157 11.45 -1.10 15.06
N GLN A 158 11.72 -0.94 13.76
CA GLN A 158 12.52 0.15 13.22
C GLN A 158 11.62 1.30 12.75
N SER A 159 12.14 2.51 12.87
CA SER A 159 11.56 3.72 12.30
C SER A 159 12.61 4.48 11.51
N ASP A 160 12.14 5.18 10.46
CA ASP A 160 12.98 6.07 9.69
C ASP A 160 13.23 7.35 10.48
N THR A 161 14.47 7.58 10.90
CA THR A 161 14.89 8.84 11.47
C THR A 161 15.77 9.59 10.48
N LYS A 162 15.60 10.92 10.39
CA LYS A 162 16.48 11.72 9.54
C LYS A 162 17.94 11.51 9.99
N CYS A 163 18.84 11.32 9.03
CA CYS A 163 20.25 11.23 9.31
C CYS A 163 20.74 12.50 10.01
N GLU A 164 21.36 12.36 11.16
CA GLU A 164 21.81 13.51 12.00
C GLU A 164 22.86 14.35 11.29
N ARG A 165 23.77 13.74 10.51
CA ARG A 165 24.83 14.43 9.79
C ARG A 165 24.30 15.30 8.64
N CYS A 166 23.52 14.72 7.74
CA CYS A 166 23.03 15.46 6.56
C CYS A 166 21.61 16.04 6.73
N ASN A 167 20.95 15.86 7.86
CA ASN A 167 19.58 16.31 8.13
C ASN A 167 18.56 15.92 7.04
N GLY A 168 18.77 14.77 6.39
CA GLY A 168 17.94 14.27 5.31
C GLY A 168 18.35 14.76 3.91
N GLN A 169 19.38 15.58 3.77
CA GLN A 169 19.81 16.15 2.49
C GLN A 169 20.59 15.16 1.60
N ARG A 170 20.94 13.97 2.11
CA ARG A 170 21.56 12.84 1.41
C ARG A 170 23.01 13.06 0.93
N LEU A 171 23.48 14.28 0.85
CA LEU A 171 24.76 14.68 0.28
C LEU A 171 25.75 15.14 1.35
N LYS A 172 27.04 15.15 0.98
CA LYS A 172 28.11 15.73 1.76
C LYS A 172 28.06 17.25 1.77
N ASP A 173 28.66 17.86 2.80
CA ASP A 173 28.71 19.31 2.94
C ASP A 173 29.41 20.01 1.74
N GLU A 174 30.41 19.36 1.12
CA GLU A 174 31.09 19.86 -0.07
C GLU A 174 30.15 20.05 -1.27
N ALA A 175 29.18 19.14 -1.44
CA ALA A 175 28.15 19.26 -2.48
C ALA A 175 27.13 20.36 -2.14
N LEU A 176 26.76 20.47 -0.86
CA LEU A 176 25.75 21.42 -0.38
C LEU A 176 26.25 22.87 -0.34
N CYS A 177 27.57 23.08 -0.27
CA CYS A 177 28.18 24.40 -0.33
C CYS A 177 28.05 25.06 -1.73
N VAL A 178 27.88 24.26 -2.78
CA VAL A 178 27.75 24.78 -4.15
C VAL A 178 26.31 25.24 -4.36
N LYS A 179 26.13 26.53 -4.65
CA LYS A 179 24.82 27.16 -4.82
C LYS A 179 24.68 27.80 -6.19
N ILE A 180 23.49 27.72 -6.76
CA ILE A 180 23.06 28.44 -7.94
C ILE A 180 21.86 29.31 -7.53
N ASN A 181 21.97 30.64 -7.74
CA ASN A 181 20.92 31.56 -7.30
C ASN A 181 20.47 31.29 -5.84
N GLU A 182 21.48 31.24 -4.95
CA GLU A 182 21.37 31.02 -3.49
C GLU A 182 20.87 29.66 -3.02
N LEU A 183 20.45 28.77 -3.91
CA LEU A 183 19.98 27.42 -3.57
C LEU A 183 21.02 26.35 -3.92
N ASN A 184 21.17 25.37 -3.03
CA ASN A 184 21.92 24.15 -3.30
C ASN A 184 21.05 23.09 -4.01
N ILE A 185 21.66 22.00 -4.45
CA ILE A 185 20.95 20.97 -5.20
C ILE A 185 19.86 20.27 -4.38
N SER A 186 20.05 20.08 -3.08
CA SER A 186 19.05 19.45 -2.20
C SER A 186 17.82 20.37 -2.07
N GLU A 187 18.02 21.66 -1.84
CA GLU A 187 16.93 22.65 -1.75
C GLU A 187 16.13 22.76 -3.06
N VAL A 188 16.80 22.62 -4.21
CA VAL A 188 16.13 22.61 -5.52
C VAL A 188 15.34 21.33 -5.73
N THR A 189 15.87 20.16 -5.33
CA THR A 189 15.17 18.88 -5.49
C THR A 189 14.01 18.70 -4.50
N GLU A 190 13.99 19.41 -3.38
CA GLU A 190 12.86 19.45 -2.44
C GLU A 190 11.66 20.25 -2.99
N LYS A 191 11.86 21.08 -4.00
CA LYS A 191 10.75 21.80 -4.65
C LYS A 191 9.83 20.82 -5.38
N SER A 192 8.54 21.18 -5.47
CA SER A 192 7.64 20.48 -6.38
C SER A 192 8.13 20.60 -7.84
N ILE A 193 7.75 19.64 -8.69
CA ILE A 193 8.10 19.68 -10.12
C ILE A 193 7.66 21.01 -10.74
N TYR A 194 6.49 21.51 -10.35
CA TYR A 194 6.00 22.83 -10.80
C TYR A 194 6.92 23.96 -10.34
N ASP A 195 7.24 24.04 -9.06
CA ASP A 195 8.07 25.09 -8.48
C ASP A 195 9.53 25.00 -8.95
N ALA A 196 10.04 23.77 -9.14
CA ALA A 196 11.37 23.56 -9.72
C ALA A 196 11.44 24.10 -11.15
N LYS A 197 10.42 23.84 -11.98
CA LYS A 197 10.36 24.38 -13.35
C LYS A 197 10.35 25.92 -13.36
N GLU A 198 9.53 26.55 -12.51
CA GLU A 198 9.51 28.01 -12.40
C GLU A 198 10.86 28.55 -11.93
N TRP A 199 11.53 27.88 -11.01
CA TRP A 199 12.87 28.24 -10.57
C TRP A 199 13.90 28.12 -11.72
N PHE A 200 13.94 27.02 -12.47
CA PHE A 200 14.83 26.85 -13.61
C PHE A 200 14.57 27.91 -14.71
N ARG A 201 13.31 28.26 -14.94
CA ARG A 201 12.96 29.38 -15.88
C ARG A 201 13.48 30.72 -15.40
N SER A 202 13.42 30.99 -14.10
CA SER A 202 13.88 32.25 -13.51
C SER A 202 15.39 32.43 -13.67
N LEU A 203 16.17 31.35 -13.81
CA LEU A 203 17.62 31.43 -14.03
C LEU A 203 17.99 32.16 -15.29
N ASN A 204 17.13 32.21 -16.32
CA ASN A 204 17.36 32.98 -17.53
C ASN A 204 17.51 34.49 -17.27
N ASN A 205 16.92 34.99 -16.17
CA ASN A 205 16.98 36.40 -15.79
C ASN A 205 18.05 36.67 -14.70
N ASN A 206 18.49 35.63 -13.99
CA ASN A 206 19.37 35.77 -12.83
C ASN A 206 20.83 35.42 -13.11
N LEU A 207 21.12 34.71 -14.22
CA LEU A 207 22.48 34.37 -14.64
C LEU A 207 23.06 35.44 -15.54
N ASP A 208 24.37 35.63 -15.46
CA ASP A 208 25.08 36.53 -16.38
C ASP A 208 25.14 35.96 -17.82
N LYS A 209 25.48 36.82 -18.81
CA LYS A 209 25.50 36.40 -20.22
C LYS A 209 26.45 35.24 -20.53
N ARG A 210 27.54 35.08 -19.78
CA ARG A 210 28.51 34.00 -19.96
C ARG A 210 27.97 32.71 -19.39
N GLN A 211 27.42 32.77 -18.18
CA GLN A 211 26.77 31.64 -17.51
C GLN A 211 25.58 31.12 -18.31
N LEU A 212 24.73 32.03 -18.83
CA LEU A 212 23.60 31.66 -19.69
C LEU A 212 24.03 30.94 -20.95
N LYS A 213 25.10 31.39 -21.63
CA LYS A 213 25.61 30.72 -22.82
C LYS A 213 26.09 29.30 -22.53
N ILE A 214 26.65 29.03 -21.35
CA ILE A 214 27.08 27.71 -20.91
C ILE A 214 25.86 26.86 -20.55
N ALA A 215 24.90 27.41 -19.81
CA ALA A 215 23.76 26.69 -19.25
C ALA A 215 22.62 26.48 -20.27
N GLN A 216 22.59 27.15 -21.40
CA GLN A 216 21.45 27.17 -22.33
C GLN A 216 20.95 25.76 -22.74
N HIS A 217 21.85 24.87 -23.13
CA HIS A 217 21.50 23.53 -23.53
C HIS A 217 21.02 22.68 -22.34
N ILE A 218 21.69 22.86 -21.20
CA ILE A 218 21.34 22.15 -19.96
C ILE A 218 19.95 22.57 -19.46
N LEU A 219 19.69 23.88 -19.43
CA LEU A 219 18.40 24.44 -19.03
C LEU A 219 17.26 23.99 -19.96
N LYS A 220 17.55 23.92 -21.27
CA LYS A 220 16.58 23.43 -22.25
C LYS A 220 16.17 21.96 -21.92
N GLU A 221 17.15 21.08 -21.78
CA GLU A 221 16.93 19.66 -21.46
C GLU A 221 16.17 19.47 -20.12
N ILE A 222 16.56 20.22 -19.08
CA ILE A 222 15.89 20.14 -17.78
C ILE A 222 14.43 20.59 -17.91
N ASN A 223 14.18 21.73 -18.57
CA ASN A 223 12.81 22.23 -18.74
C ASN A 223 11.94 21.27 -19.55
N GLU A 224 12.46 20.68 -20.63
CA GLU A 224 11.72 19.69 -21.42
C GLU A 224 11.34 18.47 -20.58
N ARG A 225 12.24 17.94 -19.77
CA ARG A 225 11.96 16.80 -18.88
C ARG A 225 10.96 17.14 -17.78
N LEU A 226 11.05 18.34 -17.20
CA LEU A 226 10.05 18.82 -16.23
C LEU A 226 8.69 19.03 -16.91
N ASP A 227 8.66 19.49 -18.16
CA ASP A 227 7.41 19.61 -18.93
C ASP A 227 6.74 18.25 -19.16
N PHE A 228 7.50 17.20 -19.43
CA PHE A 228 6.92 15.85 -19.55
C PHE A 228 6.28 15.38 -18.25
N LEU A 229 6.93 15.61 -17.11
CA LEU A 229 6.37 15.26 -15.80
C LEU A 229 5.10 16.07 -15.49
N LEU A 230 5.05 17.35 -15.84
CA LEU A 230 3.86 18.19 -15.68
C LEU A 230 2.70 17.75 -16.58
N ASN A 231 3.01 17.34 -17.82
CA ASN A 231 2.01 16.90 -18.80
C ASN A 231 1.33 15.59 -18.40
N VAL A 232 1.96 14.76 -17.57
CA VAL A 232 1.35 13.54 -17.02
C VAL A 232 0.70 13.77 -15.64
N GLY A 233 0.59 15.04 -15.18
CA GLY A 233 -0.12 15.39 -13.95
C GLY A 233 0.65 15.10 -12.66
N LEU A 234 2.00 15.19 -12.68
CA LEU A 234 2.88 14.99 -11.53
C LEU A 234 3.43 16.30 -10.96
N ASP A 235 2.73 17.41 -11.14
CA ASP A 235 3.12 18.76 -10.77
C ASP A 235 3.40 18.93 -9.27
N TYR A 236 2.73 18.16 -8.43
CA TYR A 236 2.81 18.22 -6.97
C TYR A 236 3.95 17.39 -6.35
N LEU A 237 4.55 16.44 -7.08
CA LEU A 237 5.66 15.63 -6.57
C LEU A 237 6.93 16.46 -6.45
N THR A 238 7.76 16.13 -5.45
CA THR A 238 9.11 16.67 -5.33
C THR A 238 10.11 15.83 -6.11
N LEU A 239 11.18 16.43 -6.65
CA LEU A 239 12.23 15.69 -7.33
C LEU A 239 13.00 14.75 -6.38
N SER A 240 13.03 15.08 -5.08
CA SER A 240 13.65 14.27 -4.02
C SER A 240 12.80 13.10 -3.56
N ARG A 241 11.55 12.93 -4.06
CA ARG A 241 10.60 11.91 -3.62
C ARG A 241 11.17 10.51 -3.78
N GLU A 242 11.16 9.74 -2.72
CA GLU A 242 11.64 8.36 -2.73
C GLU A 242 10.71 7.43 -3.52
N SER A 243 11.29 6.57 -4.35
CA SER A 243 10.53 5.64 -5.20
C SER A 243 9.63 4.70 -4.40
N GLY A 244 10.07 4.27 -3.22
CA GLY A 244 9.29 3.41 -2.32
C GLY A 244 8.04 4.08 -1.72
N THR A 245 7.93 5.41 -1.81
CA THR A 245 6.79 6.18 -1.32
C THR A 245 5.80 6.56 -2.42
N LEU A 246 6.11 6.24 -3.68
CA LEU A 246 5.24 6.51 -4.83
C LEU A 246 4.09 5.50 -4.87
N SER A 247 2.90 5.97 -5.24
CA SER A 247 1.80 5.08 -5.61
C SER A 247 2.10 4.38 -6.94
N GLY A 248 1.44 3.25 -7.21
CA GLY A 248 1.59 2.53 -8.48
C GLY A 248 1.34 3.42 -9.70
N GLY A 249 0.30 4.24 -9.68
CA GLY A 249 -0.03 5.18 -10.74
C GLY A 249 1.01 6.31 -10.91
N GLU A 250 1.58 6.84 -9.81
CA GLU A 250 2.66 7.83 -9.87
C GLU A 250 3.92 7.25 -10.53
N ALA A 251 4.33 6.05 -10.11
CA ALA A 251 5.50 5.38 -10.69
C ALA A 251 5.29 5.08 -12.18
N GLN A 252 4.10 4.64 -12.59
CA GLN A 252 3.77 4.40 -13.99
C GLN A 252 3.82 5.68 -14.83
N ARG A 253 3.27 6.80 -14.32
CA ARG A 253 3.33 8.10 -15.01
C ARG A 253 4.75 8.65 -15.13
N ILE A 254 5.62 8.45 -14.13
CA ILE A 254 7.04 8.81 -14.25
C ILE A 254 7.70 8.05 -15.41
N ARG A 255 7.43 6.73 -15.52
CA ARG A 255 7.93 5.93 -16.65
C ARG A 255 7.38 6.44 -17.98
N LEU A 256 6.08 6.74 -18.05
CA LEU A 256 5.45 7.30 -19.25
C LEU A 256 6.09 8.63 -19.65
N ALA A 257 6.29 9.55 -18.70
CA ALA A 257 6.96 10.83 -18.95
C ALA A 257 8.38 10.66 -19.50
N SER A 258 9.14 9.69 -18.95
CA SER A 258 10.47 9.34 -19.44
C SER A 258 10.43 8.82 -20.89
N GLN A 259 9.43 8.02 -21.27
CA GLN A 259 9.27 7.50 -22.64
C GLN A 259 8.87 8.60 -23.63
N ILE A 260 7.93 9.47 -23.25
CA ILE A 260 7.55 10.66 -24.07
C ILE A 260 8.78 11.52 -24.33
N GLY A 261 9.62 11.72 -23.31
CA GLY A 261 10.84 12.50 -23.39
C GLY A 261 11.92 11.93 -24.30
N SER A 262 11.87 10.63 -24.60
CA SER A 262 12.83 9.99 -25.50
C SER A 262 12.66 10.39 -26.97
N GLY A 263 11.48 10.91 -27.34
CA GLY A 263 11.17 11.34 -28.73
C GLY A 263 11.23 10.21 -29.76
N LEU A 264 11.15 8.92 -29.31
CA LEU A 264 11.20 7.78 -30.18
C LEU A 264 9.96 7.73 -31.09
N THR A 265 10.17 7.34 -32.34
CA THR A 265 9.13 7.18 -33.36
C THR A 265 9.10 5.74 -33.85
N GLY A 266 7.92 5.25 -34.29
CA GLY A 266 7.75 3.88 -34.78
C GLY A 266 7.81 2.82 -33.69
N VAL A 267 7.54 3.17 -32.44
CA VAL A 267 7.56 2.29 -31.27
C VAL A 267 6.15 1.84 -30.91
N LEU A 268 6.01 0.61 -30.42
CA LEU A 268 4.79 0.11 -29.79
C LEU A 268 4.85 0.34 -28.30
N TYR A 269 3.94 1.15 -27.77
CA TYR A 269 3.73 1.36 -26.35
C TYR A 269 2.54 0.54 -25.87
N VAL A 270 2.74 -0.26 -24.83
CA VAL A 270 1.67 -1.03 -24.16
C VAL A 270 1.57 -0.54 -22.73
N LEU A 271 0.40 -0.06 -22.35
CA LEU A 271 0.12 0.55 -21.04
C LEU A 271 -1.04 -0.20 -20.38
N ASP A 272 -0.86 -0.59 -19.14
CA ASP A 272 -1.85 -1.28 -18.33
C ASP A 272 -2.43 -0.33 -17.30
N GLU A 273 -3.72 0.03 -17.46
CA GLU A 273 -4.50 0.92 -16.58
C GLU A 273 -3.76 2.21 -16.16
N PRO A 274 -3.26 3.05 -17.09
CA PRO A 274 -2.49 4.24 -16.74
C PRO A 274 -3.29 5.33 -16.01
N SER A 275 -4.63 5.27 -16.02
CA SER A 275 -5.53 6.19 -15.32
C SER A 275 -5.70 5.86 -13.82
N ILE A 276 -5.09 4.78 -13.31
CA ILE A 276 -5.22 4.38 -11.90
C ILE A 276 -4.87 5.51 -10.94
N GLY A 277 -5.75 5.76 -9.96
CA GLY A 277 -5.56 6.76 -8.91
C GLY A 277 -5.59 8.21 -9.41
N LEU A 278 -6.07 8.44 -10.64
CA LEU A 278 -6.24 9.77 -11.20
C LEU A 278 -7.62 10.36 -10.91
N HIS A 279 -7.60 11.61 -10.52
CA HIS A 279 -8.81 12.44 -10.61
C HIS A 279 -9.09 12.79 -12.07
N GLN A 280 -10.38 12.97 -12.46
CA GLN A 280 -10.76 13.30 -13.84
C GLN A 280 -10.00 14.50 -14.43
N LYS A 281 -9.71 15.50 -13.61
CA LYS A 281 -8.87 16.66 -14.03
C LYS A 281 -7.49 16.22 -14.56
N ASP A 282 -6.88 15.23 -13.92
CA ASP A 282 -5.54 14.77 -14.27
C ASP A 282 -5.58 13.72 -15.41
N ASN A 283 -6.71 13.00 -15.53
CA ASN A 283 -6.95 12.07 -16.63
C ASN A 283 -6.94 12.74 -18.01
N VAL A 284 -7.51 13.93 -18.11
CA VAL A 284 -7.45 14.74 -19.36
C VAL A 284 -6.00 14.95 -19.80
N LYS A 285 -5.11 15.32 -18.88
CA LYS A 285 -3.67 15.52 -19.19
C LYS A 285 -3.00 14.24 -19.69
N LEU A 286 -3.36 13.09 -19.05
CA LEU A 286 -2.86 11.77 -19.46
C LEU A 286 -3.30 11.45 -20.89
N ILE A 287 -4.57 11.60 -21.21
CA ILE A 287 -5.13 11.35 -22.54
C ILE A 287 -4.43 12.21 -23.59
N ASP A 288 -4.20 13.51 -23.31
CA ASP A 288 -3.46 14.41 -24.20
C ASP A 288 -2.01 13.93 -24.42
N ALA A 289 -1.36 13.43 -23.38
CA ALA A 289 -0.01 12.87 -23.46
C ALA A 289 0.03 11.59 -24.34
N LEU A 290 -0.96 10.71 -24.21
CA LEU A 290 -1.10 9.49 -25.05
C LEU A 290 -1.35 9.84 -26.52
N LYS A 291 -2.22 10.83 -26.80
CA LYS A 291 -2.46 11.34 -28.15
C LYS A 291 -1.17 11.91 -28.77
N ARG A 292 -0.39 12.64 -27.99
CA ARG A 292 0.93 13.14 -28.47
C ARG A 292 1.87 12.00 -28.85
N LEU A 293 1.95 10.93 -28.06
CA LEU A 293 2.74 9.75 -28.40
C LEU A 293 2.31 9.14 -29.73
N ARG A 294 1.00 8.98 -29.94
CA ARG A 294 0.42 8.52 -31.21
C ARG A 294 0.80 9.44 -32.37
N ASP A 295 0.61 10.73 -32.20
CA ASP A 295 0.83 11.75 -33.27
C ASP A 295 2.30 11.86 -33.67
N LEU A 296 3.24 11.41 -32.82
CA LEU A 296 4.66 11.23 -33.16
C LEU A 296 4.92 10.01 -34.08
N GLY A 297 3.88 9.28 -34.52
CA GLY A 297 3.99 8.11 -35.38
C GLY A 297 4.20 6.80 -34.63
N ASN A 298 3.80 6.74 -33.37
CA ASN A 298 3.85 5.53 -32.56
C ASN A 298 2.50 4.80 -32.54
N THR A 299 2.53 3.50 -32.18
CA THR A 299 1.33 2.75 -31.84
C THR A 299 1.18 2.68 -30.33
N VAL A 300 0.00 3.05 -29.82
CA VAL A 300 -0.28 3.06 -28.38
C VAL A 300 -1.43 2.10 -28.09
N ILE A 301 -1.17 1.04 -27.33
CA ILE A 301 -2.19 0.09 -26.85
C ILE A 301 -2.38 0.37 -25.34
N VAL A 302 -3.62 0.60 -24.94
CA VAL A 302 -3.97 0.87 -23.56
C VAL A 302 -5.02 -0.13 -23.10
N VAL A 303 -4.75 -0.81 -21.99
CA VAL A 303 -5.77 -1.60 -21.27
C VAL A 303 -6.44 -0.65 -20.30
N GLU A 304 -7.74 -0.44 -20.44
CA GLU A 304 -8.45 0.58 -19.65
C GLU A 304 -9.90 0.22 -19.35
N HIS A 305 -10.39 0.79 -18.26
CA HIS A 305 -11.78 0.71 -17.81
C HIS A 305 -12.43 2.10 -17.71
N ASP A 306 -11.66 3.16 -17.89
CA ASP A 306 -12.13 4.54 -17.80
C ASP A 306 -12.91 4.96 -19.06
N THR A 307 -14.10 5.51 -18.84
CA THR A 307 -15.00 5.93 -19.92
C THR A 307 -14.41 7.02 -20.80
N GLU A 308 -13.75 8.03 -20.20
CA GLU A 308 -13.19 9.17 -20.92
C GLU A 308 -12.02 8.72 -21.83
N THR A 309 -11.21 7.77 -21.36
CA THR A 309 -10.14 7.19 -22.17
C THR A 309 -10.70 6.40 -23.35
N MET A 310 -11.76 5.59 -23.15
CA MET A 310 -12.42 4.86 -24.23
C MET A 310 -13.08 5.79 -25.27
N GLU A 311 -13.69 6.90 -24.82
CA GLU A 311 -14.29 7.91 -25.73
C GLU A 311 -13.26 8.57 -26.64
N ASN A 312 -12.01 8.64 -26.20
CA ASN A 312 -10.90 9.28 -26.92
C ASN A 312 -10.02 8.30 -27.71
N ALA A 313 -10.33 7.01 -27.68
CA ALA A 313 -9.59 5.99 -28.42
C ALA A 313 -9.98 5.99 -29.92
N ASP A 314 -8.99 5.77 -30.80
CA ASP A 314 -9.24 5.63 -32.23
C ASP A 314 -9.91 4.30 -32.55
N HIS A 315 -9.57 3.24 -31.80
CA HIS A 315 -10.12 1.89 -31.95
C HIS A 315 -10.24 1.21 -30.59
N ILE A 316 -11.35 0.53 -30.37
CA ILE A 316 -11.63 -0.20 -29.13
C ILE A 316 -11.76 -1.68 -29.47
N ILE A 317 -11.14 -2.54 -28.63
CA ILE A 317 -11.30 -3.99 -28.67
C ILE A 317 -11.87 -4.41 -27.32
N ASP A 318 -13.12 -4.87 -27.32
CA ASP A 318 -13.82 -5.31 -26.10
C ASP A 318 -13.69 -6.83 -25.94
N LEU A 319 -13.07 -7.24 -24.84
CA LEU A 319 -12.84 -8.64 -24.50
C LEU A 319 -13.85 -9.13 -23.46
N GLY A 320 -14.45 -10.29 -23.70
CA GLY A 320 -15.47 -10.86 -22.83
C GLY A 320 -15.88 -12.26 -23.24
N PRO A 321 -17.17 -12.64 -23.01
CA PRO A 321 -18.23 -11.85 -22.35
C PRO A 321 -18.10 -11.71 -20.83
N GLU A 322 -17.43 -12.66 -20.16
CA GLU A 322 -17.18 -12.67 -18.73
C GLU A 322 -15.67 -12.85 -18.46
N ALA A 323 -15.28 -13.01 -17.20
CA ALA A 323 -13.89 -13.26 -16.81
C ALA A 323 -13.56 -14.76 -16.74
N GLY A 324 -12.24 -15.10 -16.77
CA GLY A 324 -11.74 -16.46 -16.65
C GLY A 324 -12.11 -17.35 -17.83
N ASN A 325 -12.53 -18.59 -17.57
CA ASN A 325 -12.83 -19.59 -18.60
C ASN A 325 -13.98 -19.19 -19.56
N LYS A 326 -14.80 -18.23 -19.17
CA LYS A 326 -15.91 -17.71 -19.96
C LYS A 326 -15.56 -16.43 -20.71
N GLY A 327 -14.34 -15.95 -20.57
CA GLY A 327 -13.80 -14.77 -21.22
C GLY A 327 -12.86 -15.09 -22.36
N GLY A 328 -12.01 -14.13 -22.71
CA GLY A 328 -10.94 -14.27 -23.69
C GLY A 328 -11.40 -14.25 -25.16
N GLN A 329 -12.62 -13.80 -25.43
CA GLN A 329 -13.14 -13.65 -26.80
C GLN A 329 -13.31 -12.16 -27.12
N VAL A 330 -13.10 -11.79 -28.38
CA VAL A 330 -13.44 -10.45 -28.86
C VAL A 330 -14.95 -10.38 -29.06
N VAL A 331 -15.63 -9.63 -28.19
CA VAL A 331 -17.09 -9.46 -28.21
C VAL A 331 -17.49 -8.34 -29.16
N ALA A 332 -16.69 -7.26 -29.17
CA ALA A 332 -16.89 -6.13 -30.05
C ALA A 332 -15.54 -5.48 -30.40
N GLN A 333 -15.45 -4.88 -31.58
CA GLN A 333 -14.32 -4.08 -31.99
C GLN A 333 -14.75 -2.99 -32.94
N GLY A 334 -14.05 -1.86 -32.96
CA GLY A 334 -14.33 -0.75 -33.86
C GLY A 334 -14.15 0.61 -33.19
N CYS A 335 -14.66 1.65 -33.81
CA CYS A 335 -14.68 2.99 -33.22
C CYS A 335 -15.70 3.07 -32.06
N TYR A 336 -15.63 4.14 -31.29
CA TYR A 336 -16.52 4.34 -30.13
C TYR A 336 -18.02 4.20 -30.47
N GLU A 337 -18.47 4.76 -31.61
CA GLU A 337 -19.87 4.71 -32.05
C GLU A 337 -20.32 3.28 -32.42
N GLU A 338 -19.43 2.44 -32.91
CA GLU A 338 -19.72 1.05 -33.22
C GLU A 338 -19.90 0.22 -31.96
N ILE A 339 -19.06 0.46 -30.93
CA ILE A 339 -19.20 -0.18 -29.63
C ILE A 339 -20.51 0.20 -28.96
N LEU A 340 -20.95 1.47 -29.03
CA LEU A 340 -22.24 1.91 -28.48
C LEU A 340 -23.46 1.19 -29.06
N LYS A 341 -23.37 0.76 -30.32
CA LYS A 341 -24.47 0.05 -31.03
C LYS A 341 -24.51 -1.43 -30.70
N ASN A 342 -23.41 -2.01 -30.24
CA ASN A 342 -23.32 -3.44 -29.95
C ASN A 342 -24.01 -3.78 -28.62
N ASN A 343 -25.08 -4.57 -28.68
CA ASN A 343 -25.86 -4.96 -27.51
C ASN A 343 -25.24 -6.16 -26.76
N ASP A 344 -24.37 -6.94 -27.40
CA ASP A 344 -23.72 -8.09 -26.76
C ASP A 344 -22.54 -7.65 -25.90
N SER A 345 -21.96 -6.48 -26.19
CA SER A 345 -20.92 -5.84 -25.39
C SER A 345 -21.49 -5.30 -24.08
N ILE A 346 -20.97 -5.78 -22.95
CA ILE A 346 -21.28 -5.24 -21.62
C ILE A 346 -20.78 -3.80 -21.55
N THR A 347 -19.56 -3.55 -22.01
CA THR A 347 -18.94 -2.22 -22.11
C THR A 347 -19.82 -1.27 -22.92
N GLY A 348 -20.25 -1.70 -24.12
CA GLY A 348 -21.14 -0.91 -24.99
C GLY A 348 -22.49 -0.56 -24.34
N ARG A 349 -23.05 -1.46 -23.53
CA ARG A 349 -24.28 -1.18 -22.76
C ARG A 349 -24.10 -0.11 -21.70
N TYR A 350 -22.96 -0.07 -21.03
CA TYR A 350 -22.65 0.97 -20.05
C TYR A 350 -22.34 2.30 -20.72
N LEU A 351 -21.51 2.31 -21.78
CA LEU A 351 -21.19 3.50 -22.54
C LEU A 351 -22.44 4.16 -23.18
N SER A 352 -23.38 3.33 -23.68
CA SER A 352 -24.66 3.81 -24.24
C SER A 352 -25.72 4.13 -23.18
N ASN A 353 -25.40 4.07 -21.89
CA ASN A 353 -26.35 4.24 -20.78
C ASN A 353 -27.56 3.28 -20.77
N LYS A 354 -27.49 2.15 -21.51
CA LYS A 354 -28.50 1.08 -21.42
C LYS A 354 -28.36 0.33 -20.08
N SER A 355 -27.13 0.25 -19.56
CA SER A 355 -26.84 -0.19 -18.19
C SER A 355 -26.16 0.95 -17.45
N PHE A 356 -26.49 1.14 -16.17
CA PHE A 356 -25.91 2.20 -15.35
C PHE A 356 -25.96 1.86 -13.86
N ILE A 357 -25.17 2.56 -13.06
CA ILE A 357 -25.21 2.51 -11.61
C ILE A 357 -26.20 3.58 -11.12
N PRO A 358 -27.31 3.20 -10.44
CA PRO A 358 -28.35 4.14 -10.05
C PRO A 358 -27.91 5.04 -8.89
N ILE A 359 -28.43 6.26 -8.86
CA ILE A 359 -28.27 7.18 -7.73
C ILE A 359 -29.29 6.78 -6.65
N PRO A 360 -28.87 6.60 -5.37
CA PRO A 360 -29.79 6.29 -4.29
C PRO A 360 -30.87 7.38 -4.12
N LYS A 361 -32.12 6.99 -3.96
CA LYS A 361 -33.25 7.92 -3.74
C LYS A 361 -33.07 8.73 -2.45
N ASN A 362 -32.64 8.07 -1.40
CA ASN A 362 -32.50 8.65 -0.08
C ASN A 362 -31.03 8.49 0.39
N ARG A 363 -30.43 9.57 0.83
CA ARG A 363 -29.10 9.53 1.47
C ARG A 363 -29.26 9.20 2.95
N ARG A 364 -28.38 8.30 3.45
CA ARG A 364 -28.33 7.97 4.86
C ARG A 364 -27.52 9.04 5.59
N LEU A 365 -28.20 9.94 6.25
CA LEU A 365 -27.56 10.93 7.12
C LEU A 365 -27.30 10.31 8.50
N ALA A 366 -26.33 10.85 9.23
CA ALA A 366 -26.05 10.41 10.58
C ALA A 366 -27.30 10.39 11.45
N LYS A 367 -27.79 9.20 11.79
CA LYS A 367 -28.90 9.06 12.73
C LYS A 367 -28.49 9.64 14.09
N ASN A 368 -29.28 10.58 14.61
CA ASN A 368 -29.06 11.20 15.93
C ASN A 368 -27.75 11.98 16.09
N GLY A 369 -27.20 12.57 15.04
CA GLY A 369 -26.00 13.41 15.11
C GLY A 369 -24.71 12.65 15.51
N ARG A 370 -24.62 11.34 15.26
CA ARG A 370 -23.42 10.56 15.57
C ARG A 370 -22.33 10.80 14.54
N PHE A 371 -21.27 11.43 14.97
CA PHE A 371 -20.10 11.71 14.13
C PHE A 371 -18.82 11.21 14.81
N LEU A 372 -17.86 10.81 13.99
CA LEU A 372 -16.46 10.73 14.37
C LEU A 372 -15.77 12.01 13.90
N GLU A 373 -15.07 12.68 14.81
CA GLU A 373 -14.36 13.92 14.50
C GLU A 373 -12.87 13.77 14.81
N ILE A 374 -12.01 14.19 13.88
CA ILE A 374 -10.58 14.43 14.11
C ILE A 374 -10.33 15.92 14.00
N ASN A 375 -9.60 16.47 14.96
CA ASN A 375 -9.29 17.89 15.02
C ASN A 375 -7.80 18.12 14.81
N GLY A 376 -7.49 19.09 13.94
CA GLY A 376 -6.14 19.61 13.77
C GLY A 376 -5.15 18.62 13.16
N ALA A 377 -5.54 17.83 12.17
CA ALA A 377 -4.64 16.98 11.41
C ALA A 377 -3.63 17.83 10.60
N SER A 378 -2.32 17.60 10.81
CA SER A 378 -1.25 18.43 10.27
C SER A 378 -0.05 17.63 9.74
N GLY A 379 -0.27 16.36 9.35
CA GLY A 379 0.77 15.53 8.73
C GLY A 379 0.99 15.88 7.26
N ASN A 380 2.22 15.76 6.80
CA ASN A 380 2.62 16.05 5.41
C ASN A 380 2.10 17.42 4.95
N ASN A 381 1.25 17.45 3.92
CA ASN A 381 0.68 18.68 3.37
C ASN A 381 -0.63 19.14 4.05
N LEU A 382 -1.10 18.47 5.09
CA LEU A 382 -2.36 18.83 5.75
C LEU A 382 -2.24 20.14 6.55
N ASN A 383 -3.17 21.06 6.31
CA ASN A 383 -3.20 22.40 6.92
C ASN A 383 -4.13 22.46 8.13
N ASN A 384 -3.79 21.76 9.25
CA ASN A 384 -4.58 21.77 10.48
C ASN A 384 -6.05 21.41 10.25
N VAL A 385 -6.31 20.34 9.52
CA VAL A 385 -7.62 19.93 9.01
C VAL A 385 -8.48 19.34 10.12
N ASN A 386 -9.75 19.75 10.15
CA ASN A 386 -10.78 19.13 10.99
C ASN A 386 -11.65 18.23 10.11
N LEU A 387 -11.66 16.94 10.41
CA LEU A 387 -12.41 15.92 9.67
C LEU A 387 -13.64 15.50 10.46
N LYS A 388 -14.80 15.46 9.81
CA LYS A 388 -16.07 15.05 10.41
C LYS A 388 -16.75 13.98 9.56
N ILE A 389 -16.87 12.77 10.09
CA ILE A 389 -17.43 11.61 9.38
C ILE A 389 -18.75 11.20 10.04
N PRO A 390 -19.86 11.18 9.31
CA PRO A 390 -21.13 10.67 9.80
C PRO A 390 -21.07 9.15 9.97
N LEU A 391 -21.41 8.63 11.15
CA LEU A 391 -21.41 7.20 11.43
C LEU A 391 -22.68 6.52 10.90
N GLY A 392 -22.52 5.26 10.45
CA GLY A 392 -23.60 4.49 9.81
C GLY A 392 -23.94 4.97 8.39
N SER A 393 -22.99 5.58 7.70
CA SER A 393 -23.09 6.09 6.35
C SER A 393 -22.00 5.55 5.41
N PHE A 394 -22.22 5.71 4.12
CA PHE A 394 -21.22 5.52 3.07
C PHE A 394 -20.60 6.87 2.73
N THR A 395 -19.37 7.10 3.17
CA THR A 395 -18.64 8.35 3.01
C THR A 395 -17.52 8.17 1.97
N CYS A 396 -17.48 9.04 0.95
CA CYS A 396 -16.38 9.12 0.01
C CYS A 396 -15.46 10.30 0.35
N VAL A 397 -14.15 10.04 0.41
CA VAL A 397 -13.12 11.07 0.47
C VAL A 397 -12.54 11.24 -0.93
N THR A 398 -12.73 12.42 -1.50
CA THR A 398 -12.43 12.75 -2.89
C THR A 398 -11.42 13.88 -2.99
N GLY A 399 -11.03 14.25 -4.20
CA GLY A 399 -10.13 15.37 -4.48
C GLY A 399 -9.00 14.98 -5.43
N VAL A 400 -8.29 15.98 -5.94
CA VAL A 400 -7.20 15.79 -6.90
C VAL A 400 -6.05 14.93 -6.33
N SER A 401 -5.22 14.39 -7.22
CA SER A 401 -4.04 13.62 -6.82
C SER A 401 -3.10 14.48 -5.97
N GLY A 402 -2.51 13.91 -4.90
CA GLY A 402 -1.66 14.65 -3.97
C GLY A 402 -2.36 15.64 -3.03
N SER A 403 -3.70 15.71 -2.98
CA SER A 403 -4.43 16.64 -2.08
C SER A 403 -4.39 16.27 -0.60
N GLY A 404 -3.79 15.12 -0.22
CA GLY A 404 -3.65 14.70 1.19
C GLY A 404 -4.68 13.68 1.66
N LYS A 405 -5.49 13.07 0.79
CA LYS A 405 -6.52 12.06 1.12
C LYS A 405 -5.97 10.90 1.94
N SER A 406 -4.95 10.22 1.44
CA SER A 406 -4.35 9.06 2.12
C SER A 406 -3.65 9.47 3.42
N THR A 407 -3.06 10.66 3.49
CA THR A 407 -2.50 11.21 4.73
C THR A 407 -3.58 11.41 5.79
N LEU A 408 -4.73 11.98 5.42
CA LEU A 408 -5.84 12.23 6.34
C LEU A 408 -6.52 10.94 6.79
N VAL A 409 -6.86 10.05 5.83
CA VAL A 409 -7.69 8.86 6.08
C VAL A 409 -6.87 7.68 6.60
N LEU A 410 -5.74 7.36 5.94
CA LEU A 410 -4.96 6.17 6.28
C LEU A 410 -3.91 6.48 7.35
N GLN A 411 -3.08 7.50 7.11
CA GLN A 411 -1.95 7.77 7.99
C GLN A 411 -2.37 8.47 9.29
N THR A 412 -3.45 9.26 9.28
CA THR A 412 -3.96 9.94 10.48
C THR A 412 -5.13 9.18 11.10
N LEU A 413 -6.29 9.13 10.43
CA LEU A 413 -7.53 8.57 10.98
C LEU A 413 -7.40 7.08 11.31
N TYR A 414 -7.04 6.25 10.32
CA TYR A 414 -6.95 4.81 10.52
C TYR A 414 -5.91 4.44 11.59
N ASN A 415 -4.70 5.01 11.50
CA ASN A 415 -3.65 4.70 12.48
C ASN A 415 -4.05 5.14 13.90
N ALA A 416 -4.69 6.31 14.07
CA ALA A 416 -5.17 6.79 15.35
C ALA A 416 -6.26 5.88 15.95
N LEU A 417 -7.24 5.48 15.13
CA LEU A 417 -8.31 4.55 15.54
C LEU A 417 -7.73 3.19 15.88
N ASN A 418 -6.85 2.67 15.04
CA ASN A 418 -6.25 1.34 15.22
C ASN A 418 -5.40 1.28 16.50
N LEU A 419 -4.63 2.33 16.77
CA LEU A 419 -3.84 2.46 17.99
C LEU A 419 -4.75 2.46 19.24
N THR A 420 -5.86 3.19 19.20
CA THR A 420 -6.75 3.35 20.36
C THR A 420 -7.65 2.13 20.58
N LEU A 421 -8.30 1.61 19.53
CA LEU A 421 -9.25 0.50 19.64
C LEU A 421 -8.57 -0.85 19.87
N ASN A 422 -7.35 -1.05 19.37
CA ASN A 422 -6.59 -2.28 19.55
C ASN A 422 -5.65 -2.27 20.76
N ASN A 423 -5.91 -1.40 21.76
CA ASN A 423 -5.13 -1.31 23.01
C ASN A 423 -3.61 -1.15 22.75
N ASN A 424 -3.24 -0.25 21.86
CA ASN A 424 -1.86 0.05 21.47
C ASN A 424 -1.09 -1.15 20.87
N LYS A 425 -1.78 -2.11 20.26
CA LYS A 425 -1.13 -3.19 19.49
C LYS A 425 -0.71 -2.74 18.09
N SER A 426 -1.23 -1.63 17.61
CA SER A 426 -0.81 -1.06 16.33
C SER A 426 0.59 -0.45 16.45
N ARG A 427 1.44 -0.72 15.46
CA ARG A 427 2.81 -0.20 15.40
C ARG A 427 2.95 1.04 14.54
N LYS A 428 1.94 1.33 13.73
CA LYS A 428 1.93 2.53 12.88
C LYS A 428 1.51 3.73 13.70
N ILE A 429 2.43 4.67 13.89
CA ILE A 429 2.19 5.93 14.58
C ILE A 429 1.31 6.81 13.67
N PRO A 430 0.21 7.38 14.17
CA PRO A 430 -0.59 8.33 13.41
C PRO A 430 0.19 9.61 13.11
N GLN A 431 -0.08 10.23 11.98
CA GLN A 431 0.42 11.58 11.68
C GLN A 431 -0.13 12.57 12.73
N PRO A 432 0.55 13.72 12.95
CA PRO A 432 0.18 14.67 14.00
C PRO A 432 -1.27 15.17 13.89
N PHE A 433 -2.00 15.14 14.99
CA PHE A 433 -3.34 15.69 15.16
C PHE A 433 -3.58 16.08 16.61
N ARG A 434 -4.55 16.93 16.90
CA ARG A 434 -4.81 17.43 18.26
C ARG A 434 -5.65 16.49 19.11
N GLY A 435 -6.62 15.79 18.51
CA GLY A 435 -7.50 14.86 19.21
C GLY A 435 -8.68 14.42 18.36
N PHE A 436 -9.49 13.51 18.91
CA PHE A 436 -10.71 13.05 18.26
C PHE A 436 -11.87 12.95 19.26
N LYS A 437 -13.12 12.95 18.71
CA LYS A 437 -14.36 12.75 19.44
C LYS A 437 -15.19 11.67 18.77
N GLY A 438 -16.02 10.96 19.53
CA GLY A 438 -16.93 9.94 19.00
C GLY A 438 -16.30 8.56 18.78
N ILE A 439 -15.10 8.30 19.27
CA ILE A 439 -14.43 6.99 19.14
C ILE A 439 -15.17 5.91 19.94
N GLU A 440 -15.83 6.26 21.02
CA GLU A 440 -16.65 5.37 21.85
C GLU A 440 -17.86 4.77 21.10
N LEU A 441 -18.19 5.33 19.96
CA LEU A 441 -19.27 4.84 19.08
C LEU A 441 -18.81 3.75 18.12
N ILE A 442 -17.49 3.44 18.09
CA ILE A 442 -16.86 2.49 17.18
C ILE A 442 -16.22 1.38 18.00
N ASP A 443 -16.51 0.12 17.65
CA ASP A 443 -15.92 -1.05 18.31
C ASP A 443 -14.63 -1.50 17.61
N LYS A 444 -14.55 -1.30 16.28
CA LYS A 444 -13.48 -1.82 15.45
C LYS A 444 -13.27 -0.98 14.20
N VAL A 445 -12.02 -0.85 13.80
CA VAL A 445 -11.63 -0.30 12.48
C VAL A 445 -10.96 -1.38 11.65
N ILE A 446 -11.27 -1.43 10.36
CA ILE A 446 -10.73 -2.40 9.41
C ILE A 446 -10.28 -1.64 8.17
N ASP A 447 -9.01 -1.80 7.83
CA ASP A 447 -8.42 -1.31 6.59
C ASP A 447 -8.46 -2.43 5.53
N ILE A 448 -8.94 -2.10 4.35
CA ILE A 448 -9.02 -2.99 3.19
C ILE A 448 -8.23 -2.34 2.06
N ASP A 449 -6.94 -2.53 2.09
CA ASP A 449 -5.97 -2.03 1.13
C ASP A 449 -5.68 -3.02 -0.01
N GLN A 450 -4.92 -2.59 -1.00
CA GLN A 450 -4.51 -3.39 -2.16
C GLN A 450 -3.28 -4.27 -1.90
N SER A 451 -2.74 -4.30 -0.67
CA SER A 451 -1.58 -5.13 -0.34
C SER A 451 -1.89 -6.62 -0.51
N PRO A 452 -0.91 -7.44 -0.89
CA PRO A 452 -1.11 -8.88 -1.06
C PRO A 452 -1.70 -9.55 0.17
N ILE A 453 -2.53 -10.59 -0.01
CA ILE A 453 -3.10 -11.39 1.09
C ILE A 453 -2.08 -12.32 1.76
N GLY A 454 -0.87 -12.36 1.24
CA GLY A 454 0.28 -13.08 1.75
C GLY A 454 1.45 -12.94 0.79
N ARG A 455 2.67 -13.09 1.31
CA ARG A 455 3.92 -12.90 0.56
C ARG A 455 4.52 -14.19 0.03
N THR A 456 3.98 -15.34 0.42
CA THR A 456 4.50 -16.65 0.03
C THR A 456 3.56 -17.36 -0.94
N PRO A 457 4.06 -18.24 -1.81
CA PRO A 457 3.23 -19.06 -2.71
C PRO A 457 2.21 -19.95 -1.98
N ARG A 458 2.38 -20.19 -0.66
CA ARG A 458 1.45 -20.96 0.19
C ARG A 458 0.17 -20.21 0.53
N SER A 459 0.22 -18.88 0.53
CA SER A 459 -0.96 -18.05 0.75
C SER A 459 -1.88 -18.10 -0.47
N ASN A 460 -3.18 -18.29 -0.24
CA ASN A 460 -4.18 -18.35 -1.30
C ASN A 460 -5.57 -17.92 -0.78
N PRO A 461 -6.57 -17.70 -1.66
CA PRO A 461 -7.92 -17.29 -1.29
C PRO A 461 -8.58 -18.21 -0.27
N ALA A 462 -8.41 -19.54 -0.40
CA ALA A 462 -9.02 -20.51 0.51
C ALA A 462 -8.44 -20.44 1.94
N THR A 463 -7.11 -20.27 2.06
CA THR A 463 -6.45 -20.14 3.37
C THR A 463 -6.80 -18.81 4.03
N TYR A 464 -6.82 -17.73 3.26
CA TYR A 464 -7.08 -16.39 3.76
C TYR A 464 -8.52 -16.19 4.25
N THR A 465 -9.50 -16.69 3.51
CA THR A 465 -10.93 -16.64 3.89
C THR A 465 -11.32 -17.70 4.92
N GLY A 466 -10.42 -18.65 5.19
CA GLY A 466 -10.66 -19.77 6.09
C GLY A 466 -11.57 -20.85 5.49
N ALA A 467 -11.74 -20.91 4.17
CA ALA A 467 -12.46 -21.98 3.47
C ALA A 467 -11.66 -23.30 3.47
N PHE A 468 -10.34 -23.21 3.52
CA PHE A 468 -9.46 -24.39 3.45
C PHE A 468 -9.58 -25.31 4.67
N GLY A 469 -9.87 -24.78 5.87
CA GLY A 469 -10.12 -25.61 7.07
C GLY A 469 -11.25 -26.62 6.86
N PRO A 470 -12.49 -26.19 6.62
CA PRO A 470 -13.61 -27.07 6.31
C PRO A 470 -13.37 -28.03 5.13
N ILE A 471 -12.61 -27.61 4.09
CA ILE A 471 -12.25 -28.51 2.97
C ILE A 471 -11.36 -29.65 3.47
N ARG A 472 -10.32 -29.38 4.26
CA ARG A 472 -9.45 -30.42 4.83
C ARG A 472 -10.22 -31.36 5.75
N ASP A 473 -11.09 -30.80 6.59
CA ASP A 473 -11.92 -31.60 7.51
C ASP A 473 -12.86 -32.51 6.71
N TRP A 474 -13.40 -32.07 5.59
CA TRP A 474 -14.22 -32.88 4.70
C TRP A 474 -13.44 -34.08 4.15
N PHE A 475 -12.24 -33.83 3.58
CA PHE A 475 -11.39 -34.92 3.06
C PHE A 475 -10.93 -35.89 4.14
N THR A 476 -10.67 -35.39 5.35
CA THR A 476 -10.31 -36.23 6.49
C THR A 476 -11.44 -37.19 6.89
N ASN A 477 -12.70 -36.76 6.74
CA ASN A 477 -13.86 -37.54 7.13
C ASN A 477 -14.31 -38.55 6.07
N LEU A 478 -13.70 -38.58 4.89
CA LEU A 478 -14.00 -39.61 3.88
C LEU A 478 -13.67 -41.02 4.38
N PRO A 479 -14.44 -42.06 3.98
CA PRO A 479 -14.23 -43.42 4.43
C PRO A 479 -12.80 -43.92 4.22
N GLU A 480 -12.22 -43.63 3.05
CA GLU A 480 -10.86 -44.04 2.71
C GLU A 480 -9.80 -43.31 3.56
N SER A 481 -9.98 -42.04 3.88
CA SER A 481 -9.09 -41.31 4.78
C SER A 481 -9.12 -41.90 6.20
N LYS A 482 -10.31 -42.26 6.68
CA LYS A 482 -10.50 -42.91 8.01
C LYS A 482 -9.86 -44.28 8.06
N SER A 483 -9.99 -45.08 7.00
CA SER A 483 -9.38 -46.41 6.93
C SER A 483 -7.85 -46.37 6.95
N ARG A 484 -7.26 -45.28 6.36
CA ARG A 484 -5.81 -45.03 6.36
C ARG A 484 -5.33 -44.25 7.61
N GLY A 485 -6.21 -43.92 8.54
CA GLY A 485 -5.87 -43.15 9.74
C GLY A 485 -5.40 -41.70 9.48
N TYR A 486 -5.81 -41.10 8.37
CA TYR A 486 -5.38 -39.77 8.00
C TYR A 486 -6.04 -38.68 8.85
N LYS A 487 -5.21 -37.76 9.36
CA LYS A 487 -5.63 -36.59 10.17
C LYS A 487 -5.70 -35.33 9.29
N PRO A 488 -6.35 -34.22 9.72
CA PRO A 488 -6.45 -32.97 8.95
C PRO A 488 -5.11 -32.40 8.48
N GLY A 489 -4.01 -32.67 9.22
CA GLY A 489 -2.65 -32.30 8.85
C GLY A 489 -2.18 -32.94 7.55
N ARG A 490 -2.66 -34.13 7.20
CA ARG A 490 -2.32 -34.82 5.94
C ARG A 490 -2.75 -34.04 4.70
N PHE A 491 -3.86 -33.33 4.81
CA PHE A 491 -4.43 -32.51 3.74
C PHE A 491 -3.96 -31.04 3.80
N SER A 492 -2.90 -30.75 4.56
CA SER A 492 -2.28 -29.44 4.63
C SER A 492 -0.96 -29.42 3.85
N PHE A 493 -0.83 -28.54 2.89
CA PHE A 493 0.45 -28.32 2.19
C PHE A 493 1.49 -27.57 3.04
N ASN A 494 1.14 -27.06 4.23
CA ASN A 494 2.06 -26.38 5.16
C ASN A 494 2.70 -27.32 6.18
N VAL A 495 2.24 -28.58 6.29
CA VAL A 495 2.67 -29.53 7.32
C VAL A 495 3.27 -30.76 6.67
N LYS A 496 4.38 -31.27 7.23
CA LYS A 496 4.99 -32.52 6.78
C LYS A 496 4.01 -33.70 6.86
N GLY A 497 4.16 -34.65 5.97
CA GLY A 497 3.39 -35.91 5.94
C GLY A 497 2.47 -36.03 4.73
N GLY A 498 1.82 -34.99 4.26
CA GLY A 498 0.96 -35.02 3.06
C GLY A 498 1.39 -34.12 1.93
N ARG A 499 2.28 -33.19 2.20
CA ARG A 499 2.83 -32.27 1.20
C ARG A 499 3.92 -32.92 0.34
N CYS A 500 4.18 -32.34 -0.80
CA CYS A 500 5.39 -32.65 -1.57
C CYS A 500 6.59 -32.11 -0.79
N GLU A 501 7.57 -32.96 -0.48
CA GLU A 501 8.74 -32.53 0.28
C GLU A 501 9.80 -31.84 -0.59
N ALA A 502 9.83 -32.07 -1.92
CA ALA A 502 10.75 -31.39 -2.82
C ALA A 502 10.51 -29.87 -2.91
N CYS A 503 9.23 -29.44 -2.98
CA CYS A 503 8.87 -28.01 -2.97
C CYS A 503 8.28 -27.57 -1.62
N GLU A 504 8.35 -28.41 -0.61
CA GLU A 504 7.78 -28.16 0.72
C GLU A 504 6.31 -27.69 0.74
N GLY A 505 5.55 -28.04 -0.30
CA GLY A 505 4.14 -27.66 -0.46
C GLY A 505 3.89 -26.36 -1.19
N ASP A 506 4.91 -25.70 -1.73
CA ASP A 506 4.78 -24.46 -2.52
C ASP A 506 4.21 -24.73 -3.93
N GLY A 507 4.45 -25.93 -4.46
CA GLY A 507 4.10 -26.29 -5.83
C GLY A 507 5.08 -25.74 -6.89
N VAL A 508 5.96 -24.84 -6.46
CA VAL A 508 7.01 -24.23 -7.27
C VAL A 508 8.33 -24.27 -6.52
N ILE A 509 9.43 -24.23 -7.25
CA ILE A 509 10.79 -24.04 -6.72
C ILE A 509 11.17 -22.61 -7.02
N THR A 510 11.59 -21.87 -6.00
CA THR A 510 12.01 -20.48 -6.12
C THR A 510 13.52 -20.42 -6.30
N TYR A 511 13.98 -19.75 -7.35
CA TYR A 511 15.37 -19.40 -7.55
C TYR A 511 15.54 -17.92 -7.23
N GLU A 512 16.15 -17.64 -6.07
CA GLU A 512 16.42 -16.27 -5.62
C GLU A 512 17.54 -15.68 -6.49
N MET A 513 17.26 -14.54 -7.10
CA MET A 513 18.18 -13.81 -7.96
C MET A 513 18.49 -12.46 -7.32
N HIS A 514 19.65 -12.33 -6.63
CA HIS A 514 20.00 -11.17 -5.80
C HIS A 514 19.81 -9.77 -6.41
N PHE A 515 19.83 -9.63 -7.73
CA PHE A 515 19.66 -8.35 -8.44
C PHE A 515 18.52 -8.34 -9.47
N LEU A 516 17.78 -9.45 -9.60
CA LEU A 516 16.67 -9.63 -10.52
C LEU A 516 15.47 -10.20 -9.75
N PRO A 517 14.25 -10.06 -10.28
CA PRO A 517 13.08 -10.72 -9.69
C PRO A 517 13.29 -12.24 -9.60
N ASP A 518 12.84 -12.83 -8.49
CA ASP A 518 12.91 -14.27 -8.27
C ASP A 518 12.20 -15.05 -9.39
N VAL A 519 12.79 -16.17 -9.78
CA VAL A 519 12.22 -17.06 -10.79
C VAL A 519 11.50 -18.22 -10.12
N TYR A 520 10.23 -18.42 -10.47
CA TYR A 520 9.40 -19.50 -9.95
C TYR A 520 9.22 -20.56 -11.02
N ILE A 521 9.75 -21.76 -10.77
CA ILE A 521 9.64 -22.92 -11.69
C ILE A 521 8.71 -23.94 -11.06
N THR A 522 7.76 -24.48 -11.85
CA THR A 522 6.88 -25.56 -11.37
C THR A 522 7.68 -26.74 -10.86
N CYS A 523 7.36 -27.26 -9.69
CA CYS A 523 8.04 -28.41 -9.08
C CYS A 523 7.84 -29.66 -9.96
N ASP A 524 8.93 -30.29 -10.36
CA ASP A 524 8.92 -31.48 -11.23
C ASP A 524 8.29 -32.70 -10.56
N ASP A 525 8.46 -32.86 -9.25
CA ASP A 525 7.95 -34.00 -8.50
C ASP A 525 6.42 -33.98 -8.38
N CYS A 526 5.87 -32.86 -7.96
CA CYS A 526 4.41 -32.75 -7.75
C CYS A 526 3.69 -32.08 -8.92
N LYS A 527 4.41 -31.58 -9.94
CA LYS A 527 3.82 -30.86 -11.09
C LYS A 527 2.83 -29.78 -10.69
N GLY A 528 3.17 -29.02 -9.63
CA GLY A 528 2.34 -27.93 -9.11
C GLY A 528 1.19 -28.35 -8.18
N THR A 529 0.95 -29.64 -7.93
CA THR A 529 -0.17 -30.12 -7.08
C THR A 529 0.05 -29.89 -5.59
N ARG A 530 1.28 -29.63 -5.14
CA ARG A 530 1.68 -29.34 -3.73
C ARG A 530 1.66 -30.55 -2.78
N TYR A 531 1.10 -31.69 -3.18
CA TYR A 531 0.90 -32.88 -2.34
C TYR A 531 1.69 -34.06 -2.88
N ASN A 532 1.95 -35.01 -1.98
CA ASN A 532 2.49 -36.30 -2.37
C ASN A 532 1.40 -37.20 -3.00
N ARG A 533 1.83 -38.25 -3.71
CA ARG A 533 0.96 -39.14 -4.45
C ARG A 533 -0.12 -39.80 -3.57
N GLU A 534 0.25 -40.24 -2.39
CA GLU A 534 -0.68 -40.94 -1.48
C GLU A 534 -1.83 -40.07 -0.98
N THR A 535 -1.57 -38.74 -0.78
CA THR A 535 -2.62 -37.78 -0.41
C THR A 535 -3.57 -37.53 -1.59
N LEU A 536 -3.06 -37.54 -2.83
CA LEU A 536 -3.84 -37.32 -4.04
C LEU A 536 -4.72 -38.52 -4.42
N GLU A 537 -4.45 -39.72 -3.89
CA GLU A 537 -5.31 -40.90 -4.05
C GLU A 537 -6.67 -40.72 -3.39
N ILE A 538 -6.75 -39.91 -2.32
CA ILE A 538 -8.02 -39.65 -1.65
C ILE A 538 -8.87 -38.71 -2.51
N LYS A 539 -10.03 -39.21 -2.95
CA LYS A 539 -10.93 -38.49 -3.85
C LYS A 539 -12.33 -38.34 -3.27
N PHE A 540 -12.94 -37.22 -3.55
CA PHE A 540 -14.36 -36.99 -3.34
C PHE A 540 -14.97 -36.63 -4.70
N LYS A 541 -16.03 -37.32 -5.14
CA LYS A 541 -16.61 -37.18 -6.49
C LYS A 541 -15.51 -37.13 -7.58
N ASP A 542 -14.59 -38.08 -7.55
CA ASP A 542 -13.45 -38.25 -8.49
C ASP A 542 -12.41 -37.12 -8.50
N LYS A 543 -12.46 -36.19 -7.56
CA LYS A 543 -11.51 -35.08 -7.43
C LYS A 543 -10.69 -35.19 -6.15
N SER A 544 -9.38 -35.05 -6.26
CA SER A 544 -8.45 -34.92 -5.15
C SER A 544 -8.49 -33.52 -4.54
N ILE A 545 -7.84 -33.33 -3.38
CA ILE A 545 -7.73 -32.00 -2.75
C ILE A 545 -6.98 -30.99 -3.64
N ALA A 546 -6.02 -31.46 -4.46
CA ALA A 546 -5.32 -30.59 -5.42
C ALA A 546 -6.25 -30.15 -6.56
N ASP A 547 -7.11 -31.06 -7.07
CA ASP A 547 -8.10 -30.69 -8.07
C ASP A 547 -9.08 -29.65 -7.53
N VAL A 548 -9.49 -29.76 -6.27
CA VAL A 548 -10.36 -28.78 -5.61
C VAL A 548 -9.68 -27.43 -5.49
N LEU A 549 -8.38 -27.36 -5.17
CA LEU A 549 -7.64 -26.09 -5.13
C LEU A 549 -7.48 -25.47 -6.54
N ASN A 550 -7.48 -26.28 -7.59
CA ASN A 550 -7.40 -25.82 -8.96
C ASN A 550 -8.77 -25.42 -9.58
N MET A 551 -9.88 -25.76 -8.92
CA MET A 551 -11.20 -25.30 -9.33
C MET A 551 -11.31 -23.78 -9.19
N THR A 552 -12.08 -23.16 -10.07
CA THR A 552 -12.57 -21.80 -9.87
C THR A 552 -13.52 -21.74 -8.67
N VAL A 553 -13.71 -20.55 -8.11
CA VAL A 553 -14.67 -20.36 -7.00
C VAL A 553 -16.09 -20.73 -7.44
N ASP A 554 -16.46 -20.45 -8.71
CA ASP A 554 -17.76 -20.83 -9.25
C ASP A 554 -17.94 -22.34 -9.29
N GLU A 555 -16.98 -23.08 -9.88
CA GLU A 555 -16.97 -24.54 -9.91
C GLU A 555 -17.00 -25.12 -8.49
N GLY A 556 -16.24 -24.53 -7.56
CA GLY A 556 -16.24 -24.96 -6.16
C GLY A 556 -17.58 -24.75 -5.45
N CYS A 557 -18.32 -23.67 -5.77
CA CYS A 557 -19.66 -23.47 -5.23
C CYS A 557 -20.65 -24.54 -5.69
N GLU A 558 -20.56 -24.99 -6.94
CA GLU A 558 -21.37 -26.07 -7.50
C GLU A 558 -20.94 -27.44 -6.94
N TYR A 559 -19.64 -27.70 -6.90
CA TYR A 559 -19.08 -28.96 -6.40
C TYR A 559 -19.44 -29.25 -4.95
N PHE A 560 -19.41 -28.22 -4.08
CA PHE A 560 -19.77 -28.29 -2.68
C PHE A 560 -21.21 -27.83 -2.39
N GLU A 561 -22.11 -27.95 -3.34
CA GLU A 561 -23.50 -27.47 -3.21
C GLU A 561 -24.19 -27.93 -1.93
N ASN A 562 -23.98 -29.19 -1.54
CA ASN A 562 -24.60 -29.83 -0.38
C ASN A 562 -23.78 -29.68 0.91
N ILE A 563 -22.66 -28.96 0.90
CA ILE A 563 -21.78 -28.79 2.06
C ILE A 563 -21.77 -27.32 2.48
N SER A 564 -22.75 -26.96 3.31
CA SER A 564 -23.05 -25.55 3.65
C SER A 564 -21.85 -24.77 4.21
N ASN A 565 -21.02 -25.39 5.05
CA ASN A 565 -19.84 -24.74 5.66
C ASN A 565 -18.79 -24.29 4.64
N ILE A 566 -18.58 -25.08 3.57
CA ILE A 566 -17.65 -24.75 2.49
C ILE A 566 -18.32 -23.78 1.54
N LYS A 567 -19.55 -24.11 1.08
CA LYS A 567 -20.32 -23.31 0.13
C LYS A 567 -20.47 -21.86 0.60
N THR A 568 -20.84 -21.64 1.87
CA THR A 568 -21.04 -20.27 2.40
C THR A 568 -19.77 -19.42 2.27
N LYS A 569 -18.59 -19.98 2.52
CA LYS A 569 -17.30 -19.26 2.39
C LYS A 569 -16.94 -18.98 0.94
N LEU A 570 -17.16 -19.93 0.04
CA LEU A 570 -16.94 -19.74 -1.40
C LEU A 570 -17.93 -18.73 -1.99
N LEU A 571 -19.19 -18.75 -1.55
CA LEU A 571 -20.19 -17.76 -1.96
C LEU A 571 -19.81 -16.31 -1.60
N THR A 572 -19.07 -16.07 -0.52
CA THR A 572 -18.59 -14.73 -0.22
C THR A 572 -17.55 -14.24 -1.25
N LEU A 573 -16.69 -15.12 -1.74
CA LEU A 573 -15.77 -14.80 -2.84
C LEU A 573 -16.52 -14.56 -4.15
N LYS A 574 -17.53 -15.37 -4.46
CA LYS A 574 -18.38 -15.18 -5.65
C LYS A 574 -19.13 -13.84 -5.60
N LYS A 575 -19.68 -13.47 -4.44
CA LYS A 575 -20.38 -12.20 -4.24
C LYS A 575 -19.53 -10.97 -4.53
N VAL A 576 -18.23 -11.01 -4.20
CA VAL A 576 -17.31 -9.92 -4.49
C VAL A 576 -16.79 -9.91 -5.94
N GLY A 577 -17.38 -10.74 -6.83
CA GLY A 577 -17.01 -10.80 -8.24
C GLY A 577 -15.77 -11.64 -8.53
N LEU A 578 -15.35 -12.51 -7.62
CA LEU A 578 -14.18 -13.38 -7.76
C LEU A 578 -14.55 -14.84 -8.09
N GLY A 579 -15.63 -15.06 -8.82
CA GLY A 579 -16.07 -16.40 -9.25
C GLY A 579 -15.04 -17.11 -10.14
N TYR A 580 -14.29 -16.36 -10.91
CA TYR A 580 -13.33 -16.86 -11.91
C TYR A 580 -11.96 -17.26 -11.36
N ILE A 581 -11.54 -16.75 -10.18
CA ILE A 581 -10.23 -17.09 -9.62
C ILE A 581 -10.21 -18.55 -9.12
N LYS A 582 -9.03 -19.18 -9.13
CA LYS A 582 -8.88 -20.51 -8.54
C LYS A 582 -8.88 -20.43 -7.01
N ILE A 583 -9.52 -21.40 -6.36
CA ILE A 583 -9.61 -21.51 -4.90
C ILE A 583 -8.21 -21.52 -4.25
N GLY A 584 -7.25 -22.21 -4.87
CA GLY A 584 -5.86 -22.31 -4.41
C GLY A 584 -4.88 -21.40 -5.15
N GLN A 585 -5.33 -20.36 -5.85
CA GLN A 585 -4.45 -19.41 -6.57
C GLN A 585 -3.44 -18.79 -5.63
N GLN A 586 -2.18 -18.75 -6.03
CA GLN A 586 -1.11 -18.18 -5.20
C GLN A 586 -1.33 -16.68 -4.99
N ALA A 587 -1.11 -16.20 -3.78
CA ALA A 587 -1.29 -14.79 -3.44
C ALA A 587 -0.40 -13.85 -4.26
N THR A 588 0.78 -14.32 -4.65
CA THR A 588 1.75 -13.58 -5.48
C THR A 588 1.31 -13.36 -6.93
N THR A 589 0.32 -14.13 -7.40
CA THR A 589 -0.22 -14.02 -8.77
C THR A 589 -1.53 -13.23 -8.84
N LEU A 590 -2.02 -12.73 -7.70
CA LEU A 590 -3.23 -11.94 -7.62
C LEU A 590 -2.93 -10.46 -7.90
N SER A 591 -3.81 -9.79 -8.64
CA SER A 591 -3.77 -8.34 -8.75
C SER A 591 -4.11 -7.66 -7.42
N GLY A 592 -3.72 -6.39 -7.25
CA GLY A 592 -4.03 -5.61 -6.04
C GLY A 592 -5.54 -5.54 -5.78
N GLY A 593 -6.35 -5.34 -6.82
CA GLY A 593 -7.81 -5.33 -6.73
C GLY A 593 -8.41 -6.68 -6.35
N GLU A 594 -7.87 -7.80 -6.85
CA GLU A 594 -8.29 -9.16 -6.44
C GLU A 594 -7.95 -9.42 -4.96
N ALA A 595 -6.75 -9.05 -4.53
CA ALA A 595 -6.33 -9.18 -3.13
C ALA A 595 -7.26 -8.37 -2.20
N GLN A 596 -7.60 -7.15 -2.56
CA GLN A 596 -8.53 -6.29 -1.82
C GLN A 596 -9.93 -6.91 -1.72
N ARG A 597 -10.47 -7.44 -2.83
CA ARG A 597 -11.77 -8.12 -2.84
C ARG A 597 -11.78 -9.41 -2.02
N ILE A 598 -10.68 -10.15 -1.95
CA ILE A 598 -10.54 -11.32 -1.07
C ILE A 598 -10.59 -10.88 0.41
N LYS A 599 -9.94 -9.75 0.76
CA LYS A 599 -10.04 -9.17 2.11
C LYS A 599 -11.48 -8.79 2.44
N LEU A 600 -12.18 -8.17 1.50
CA LEU A 600 -13.59 -7.82 1.63
C LEU A 600 -14.47 -9.06 1.83
N ALA A 601 -14.25 -10.14 1.04
CA ALA A 601 -14.97 -11.41 1.18
C ALA A 601 -14.80 -12.03 2.58
N LYS A 602 -13.59 -11.96 3.15
CA LYS A 602 -13.32 -12.43 4.52
C LYS A 602 -14.15 -11.64 5.55
N GLU A 603 -14.24 -10.33 5.41
CA GLU A 603 -15.03 -9.50 6.33
C GLU A 603 -16.54 -9.76 6.19
N LEU A 604 -17.04 -9.99 4.95
CA LEU A 604 -18.42 -10.42 4.72
C LEU A 604 -18.78 -11.75 5.40
N SER A 605 -17.80 -12.64 5.59
CA SER A 605 -18.02 -13.92 6.25
C SER A 605 -18.15 -13.81 7.77
N LYS A 606 -17.81 -12.67 8.36
CA LYS A 606 -17.85 -12.44 9.81
C LYS A 606 -19.19 -11.84 10.24
N ARG A 607 -19.56 -12.12 11.50
CA ARG A 607 -20.73 -11.50 12.13
C ARG A 607 -20.45 -10.01 12.38
N SER A 608 -21.32 -9.14 11.88
CA SER A 608 -21.22 -7.71 12.09
C SER A 608 -21.72 -7.30 13.47
N THR A 609 -21.01 -6.36 14.13
CA THR A 609 -21.46 -5.71 15.37
C THR A 609 -22.35 -4.51 15.11
N GLY A 610 -22.39 -4.00 13.86
CA GLY A 610 -23.09 -2.77 13.50
C GLY A 610 -22.37 -1.48 13.95
N ARG A 611 -21.14 -1.58 14.46
CA ARG A 611 -20.33 -0.45 14.95
C ARG A 611 -18.89 -0.52 14.43
N THR A 612 -18.70 -1.23 13.31
CA THR A 612 -17.39 -1.35 12.65
C THR A 612 -17.22 -0.22 11.64
N MET A 613 -16.04 0.39 11.59
CA MET A 613 -15.65 1.31 10.52
C MET A 613 -14.75 0.58 9.53
N TYR A 614 -15.17 0.50 8.28
CA TYR A 614 -14.40 -0.02 7.16
C TYR A 614 -13.79 1.14 6.41
N ILE A 615 -12.49 1.07 6.17
CA ILE A 615 -11.73 2.06 5.38
C ILE A 615 -11.20 1.34 4.15
N LEU A 616 -11.48 1.86 2.95
CA LEU A 616 -11.05 1.30 1.68
C LEU A 616 -10.30 2.36 0.89
N ASP A 617 -9.17 1.95 0.31
CA ASP A 617 -8.36 2.80 -0.57
C ASP A 617 -8.55 2.35 -2.01
N GLU A 618 -9.15 3.21 -2.83
CA GLU A 618 -9.42 3.04 -4.27
C GLU A 618 -9.93 1.63 -4.64
N PRO A 619 -11.06 1.16 -4.06
CA PRO A 619 -11.52 -0.21 -4.25
C PRO A 619 -12.03 -0.53 -5.65
N THR A 620 -12.17 0.46 -6.53
CA THR A 620 -12.61 0.27 -7.92
C THR A 620 -11.46 0.10 -8.91
N THR A 621 -10.23 0.14 -8.45
CA THR A 621 -9.04 -0.06 -9.30
C THR A 621 -9.11 -1.38 -10.06
N GLY A 622 -8.92 -1.34 -11.39
CA GLY A 622 -8.97 -2.51 -12.25
C GLY A 622 -10.36 -3.14 -12.39
N LEU A 623 -11.44 -2.40 -12.11
CA LEU A 623 -12.80 -2.91 -12.20
C LEU A 623 -13.58 -2.29 -13.36
N HIS A 624 -14.19 -3.18 -14.16
CA HIS A 624 -15.23 -2.78 -15.09
C HIS A 624 -16.48 -2.27 -14.35
N GLN A 625 -17.23 -1.32 -14.95
CA GLN A 625 -18.45 -0.72 -14.35
C GLN A 625 -19.47 -1.77 -13.85
N HIS A 626 -19.55 -2.92 -14.51
CA HIS A 626 -20.39 -4.04 -14.07
C HIS A 626 -19.99 -4.58 -12.70
N ASP A 627 -18.68 -4.71 -12.45
CA ASP A 627 -18.17 -5.22 -11.18
C ASP A 627 -18.18 -4.15 -10.09
N ILE A 628 -18.01 -2.88 -10.46
CA ILE A 628 -18.22 -1.74 -9.55
C ILE A 628 -19.64 -1.76 -8.98
N LYS A 629 -20.65 -2.05 -9.80
CA LYS A 629 -22.02 -2.20 -9.33
C LYS A 629 -22.16 -3.27 -8.25
N LYS A 630 -21.56 -4.45 -8.46
CA LYS A 630 -21.58 -5.54 -7.45
C LYS A 630 -20.86 -5.14 -6.18
N LEU A 631 -19.71 -4.47 -6.31
CA LEU A 631 -18.95 -3.95 -5.16
C LEU A 631 -19.79 -2.97 -4.33
N LEU A 632 -20.46 -2.02 -4.99
CA LEU A 632 -21.33 -1.04 -4.33
C LEU A 632 -22.49 -1.70 -3.57
N GLU A 633 -23.12 -2.74 -4.13
CA GLU A 633 -24.17 -3.51 -3.44
C GLU A 633 -23.65 -4.09 -2.12
N ILE A 634 -22.40 -4.56 -2.09
CA ILE A 634 -21.76 -5.07 -0.88
C ILE A 634 -21.48 -3.96 0.13
N LEU A 635 -20.88 -2.84 -0.31
CA LEU A 635 -20.55 -1.72 0.56
C LEU A 635 -21.82 -1.13 1.18
N HIS A 636 -22.88 -1.01 0.40
CA HIS A 636 -24.20 -0.59 0.90
C HIS A 636 -24.82 -1.59 1.87
N THR A 637 -24.56 -2.90 1.72
CA THR A 637 -24.99 -3.92 2.68
C THR A 637 -24.30 -3.75 4.03
N PHE A 638 -22.99 -3.44 4.05
CA PHE A 638 -22.29 -3.11 5.30
C PHE A 638 -22.90 -1.92 6.03
N VAL A 639 -23.22 -0.86 5.29
CA VAL A 639 -23.88 0.33 5.87
C VAL A 639 -25.29 0.00 6.36
N ALA A 640 -26.06 -0.79 5.61
CA ALA A 640 -27.40 -1.20 6.01
C ALA A 640 -27.43 -2.01 7.32
N THR A 641 -26.33 -2.72 7.65
CA THR A 641 -26.17 -3.44 8.92
C THR A 641 -25.65 -2.55 10.06
N GLY A 642 -25.57 -1.23 9.88
CA GLY A 642 -25.24 -0.22 10.88
C GLY A 642 -23.77 0.21 10.91
N ASN A 643 -22.90 -0.40 10.10
CA ASN A 643 -21.49 -0.04 10.03
C ASN A 643 -21.26 1.27 9.25
N SER A 644 -20.09 1.84 9.44
CA SER A 644 -19.61 3.00 8.67
C SER A 644 -18.61 2.54 7.61
N VAL A 645 -18.74 3.06 6.40
CA VAL A 645 -17.83 2.78 5.29
C VAL A 645 -17.24 4.10 4.81
N VAL A 646 -15.90 4.20 4.83
CA VAL A 646 -15.15 5.34 4.33
C VAL A 646 -14.29 4.86 3.16
N VAL A 647 -14.43 5.50 2.01
CA VAL A 647 -13.74 5.10 0.78
C VAL A 647 -12.98 6.30 0.23
N ILE A 648 -11.69 6.14 -0.05
CA ILE A 648 -10.94 7.09 -0.88
C ILE A 648 -11.23 6.71 -2.33
N GLU A 649 -11.78 7.63 -3.13
CA GLU A 649 -12.20 7.31 -4.49
C GLU A 649 -12.11 8.48 -5.46
N HIS A 650 -11.89 8.10 -6.73
CA HIS A 650 -11.89 9.00 -7.88
C HIS A 650 -12.99 8.67 -8.88
N ASN A 651 -13.57 7.46 -8.80
CA ASN A 651 -14.60 6.99 -9.70
C ASN A 651 -15.94 7.70 -9.42
N LEU A 652 -16.42 8.48 -10.40
CA LEU A 652 -17.66 9.27 -10.26
C LEU A 652 -18.90 8.41 -10.06
N ASP A 653 -18.92 7.17 -10.57
CA ASP A 653 -20.02 6.25 -10.37
C ASP A 653 -20.15 5.80 -8.91
N VAL A 654 -19.03 5.68 -8.20
CA VAL A 654 -19.02 5.43 -6.76
C VAL A 654 -19.40 6.69 -5.99
N ILE A 655 -18.77 7.82 -6.32
CA ILE A 655 -18.96 9.10 -5.63
C ILE A 655 -20.42 9.55 -5.67
N LYS A 656 -21.10 9.40 -6.81
CA LYS A 656 -22.53 9.75 -6.93
C LYS A 656 -23.44 8.90 -6.03
N THR A 657 -23.00 7.70 -5.60
CA THR A 657 -23.79 6.83 -4.71
C THR A 657 -23.54 7.07 -3.23
N ALA A 658 -22.53 7.85 -2.86
CA ALA A 658 -22.18 8.14 -1.48
C ALA A 658 -23.28 8.86 -0.71
N ASP A 659 -23.41 8.60 0.57
CA ASP A 659 -24.28 9.34 1.47
C ASP A 659 -23.68 10.70 1.85
N TYR A 660 -22.34 10.76 1.94
CA TYR A 660 -21.57 11.94 2.31
C TYR A 660 -20.24 11.98 1.53
N ILE A 661 -19.83 13.16 1.14
CA ILE A 661 -18.55 13.39 0.46
C ILE A 661 -17.71 14.36 1.30
N ILE A 662 -16.42 14.12 1.32
CA ILE A 662 -15.40 15.02 1.86
C ILE A 662 -14.42 15.26 0.71
N ASP A 663 -14.43 16.46 0.14
CA ASP A 663 -13.60 16.80 -1.02
C ASP A 663 -12.37 17.61 -0.59
N MET A 664 -11.19 17.07 -0.90
CA MET A 664 -9.91 17.66 -0.52
C MET A 664 -9.24 18.38 -1.68
N GLY A 665 -8.58 19.49 -1.37
CA GLY A 665 -7.89 20.29 -2.38
C GLY A 665 -7.37 21.61 -1.82
N PRO A 666 -7.37 22.70 -2.67
CA PRO A 666 -7.89 22.74 -4.06
C PRO A 666 -7.01 22.01 -5.07
N GLU A 667 -5.69 21.87 -4.81
CA GLU A 667 -4.72 21.23 -5.69
C GLU A 667 -3.90 20.17 -4.93
N GLY A 668 -2.88 19.60 -5.57
CA GLY A 668 -1.95 18.66 -4.95
C GLY A 668 -0.78 19.37 -4.23
N GLY A 669 -0.05 18.61 -3.39
CA GLY A 669 1.15 19.09 -2.71
C GLY A 669 0.88 20.24 -1.74
N VAL A 670 1.76 21.23 -1.71
CA VAL A 670 1.71 22.38 -0.80
C VAL A 670 0.43 23.22 -0.96
N LYS A 671 -0.13 23.26 -2.17
CA LYS A 671 -1.39 23.97 -2.47
C LYS A 671 -2.65 23.18 -2.09
N GLY A 672 -2.49 21.94 -1.64
CA GLY A 672 -3.56 21.08 -1.19
C GLY A 672 -3.75 21.10 0.33
N GLY A 673 -4.18 19.97 0.89
CA GLY A 673 -4.21 19.73 2.32
C GLY A 673 -5.37 20.41 3.07
N ASN A 674 -6.42 20.84 2.37
CA ASN A 674 -7.60 21.42 2.97
C ASN A 674 -8.87 20.66 2.55
N ILE A 675 -9.92 20.69 3.36
CA ILE A 675 -11.26 20.29 2.96
C ILE A 675 -11.93 21.49 2.27
N ILE A 676 -12.27 21.36 0.99
CA ILE A 676 -12.89 22.42 0.18
C ILE A 676 -14.41 22.33 0.16
N ALA A 677 -14.92 21.11 0.24
CA ALA A 677 -16.36 20.88 0.28
C ALA A 677 -16.66 19.63 1.10
N GLU A 678 -17.76 19.64 1.83
CA GLU A 678 -18.29 18.48 2.53
C GLU A 678 -19.81 18.48 2.51
N GLY A 679 -20.42 17.32 2.51
CA GLY A 679 -21.88 17.19 2.47
C GLY A 679 -22.37 16.08 1.55
N LYS A 680 -23.64 16.19 1.15
CA LYS A 680 -24.21 15.29 0.15
C LYS A 680 -23.58 15.54 -1.22
N PRO A 681 -23.55 14.53 -2.11
CA PRO A 681 -23.10 14.73 -3.49
C PRO A 681 -23.73 15.95 -4.18
N GLU A 682 -25.03 16.18 -3.94
CA GLU A 682 -25.79 17.29 -4.49
C GLU A 682 -25.34 18.67 -3.96
N ASP A 683 -24.79 18.73 -2.77
CA ASP A 683 -24.29 19.96 -2.16
C ASP A 683 -22.86 20.25 -2.61
N VAL A 684 -21.99 19.24 -2.66
CA VAL A 684 -20.62 19.35 -3.18
C VAL A 684 -20.62 19.78 -4.65
N ALA A 685 -21.58 19.30 -5.45
CA ALA A 685 -21.73 19.69 -6.86
C ALA A 685 -22.05 21.18 -7.07
N LYS A 686 -22.41 21.93 -6.03
CA LYS A 686 -22.70 23.37 -6.08
C LYS A 686 -21.50 24.24 -5.70
N VAL A 687 -20.43 23.64 -5.16
CA VAL A 687 -19.25 24.37 -4.70
C VAL A 687 -18.32 24.64 -5.88
N ASP A 688 -18.16 25.87 -6.26
CA ASP A 688 -17.39 26.27 -7.45
C ASP A 688 -15.89 25.91 -7.36
N GLY A 689 -15.31 25.84 -6.16
CA GLY A 689 -13.93 25.45 -5.91
C GLY A 689 -13.64 23.95 -6.01
N SER A 690 -14.68 23.09 -6.03
CA SER A 690 -14.57 21.66 -6.06
C SER A 690 -14.45 21.13 -7.49
N TYR A 691 -13.29 20.54 -7.84
CA TYR A 691 -13.15 19.84 -9.11
C TYR A 691 -14.05 18.61 -9.17
N THR A 692 -14.09 17.82 -8.11
CA THR A 692 -15.01 16.68 -7.99
C THR A 692 -16.46 17.12 -8.22
N GLY A 693 -16.87 18.24 -7.61
CA GLY A 693 -18.20 18.80 -7.78
C GLY A 693 -18.52 19.19 -9.23
N LYS A 694 -17.57 19.76 -9.95
CA LYS A 694 -17.73 20.12 -11.38
C LYS A 694 -18.02 18.90 -12.26
N PHE A 695 -17.25 17.81 -12.09
CA PHE A 695 -17.45 16.58 -12.87
C PHE A 695 -18.68 15.79 -12.41
N LEU A 696 -19.07 15.90 -11.14
CA LEU A 696 -20.24 15.22 -10.59
C LEU A 696 -21.59 15.88 -11.02
N LYS A 697 -21.59 17.20 -11.20
CA LYS A 697 -22.78 18.00 -11.52
C LYS A 697 -23.56 17.50 -12.75
N PRO A 698 -22.94 17.19 -13.90
CA PRO A 698 -23.66 16.63 -15.04
C PRO A 698 -24.33 15.30 -14.74
N LEU A 699 -23.67 14.41 -14.00
CA LEU A 699 -24.19 13.08 -13.67
C LEU A 699 -25.39 13.12 -12.72
N LEU A 700 -25.44 14.10 -11.82
CA LEU A 700 -26.58 14.30 -10.91
C LEU A 700 -27.75 14.99 -11.60
N ASN A 701 -27.51 15.83 -12.63
CA ASN A 701 -28.55 16.60 -13.34
C ASN A 701 -29.17 15.85 -14.54
N THR A 702 -28.49 14.79 -15.02
CA THR A 702 -29.03 13.98 -16.12
C THR A 702 -30.41 13.44 -15.73
N LYS A 703 -31.44 13.76 -16.54
CA LYS A 703 -32.83 13.31 -16.39
C LYS A 703 -33.03 11.78 -16.48
N PHE A 704 -32.02 10.99 -16.22
CA PHE A 704 -32.11 9.56 -15.96
C PHE A 704 -32.64 9.29 -14.54
N LYS A 705 -33.72 10.02 -14.14
CA LYS A 705 -34.57 9.62 -13.06
C LYS A 705 -35.39 8.38 -13.47
N LYS A 706 -34.76 7.31 -13.85
CA LYS A 706 -35.36 5.98 -13.68
C LYS A 706 -34.88 5.46 -12.33
N THR A 707 -35.62 5.88 -11.35
CA THR A 707 -35.62 5.38 -9.98
C THR A 707 -35.84 3.87 -9.97
N ALA A 708 -34.87 3.14 -9.39
CA ALA A 708 -35.08 1.76 -8.95
C ALA A 708 -36.11 1.74 -7.80
#